data_234063f5983d1eed278fdf0bf275864b
#
_entry.id   234063f5983d1eed278fdf0bf275864b
#
_cell.length_a   1.000
_cell.length_b   1.000
_cell.length_c   1.000
_cell.angle_alpha   90.00
_cell.angle_beta   90.00
_cell.angle_gamma   90.00
#
_symmetry.space_group_name_H-M   'P 1'
#
loop_
_entity.id
_entity.type
_entity.pdbx_description
1 polymer ?
#
loop_
_entity_poly.entity_id
_entity_poly.type
_entity_poly.pdbx_seq_one_letter_code
_entity_poly.pdbx_strand_id
1 'polypeptide(L)'
;MKLPCPSPRPLAIALCLALATPYLLPAAAHAQDAAAAVRWQIPAGPLDQALTAFGQQSGLSIAADARLTRGRHSGGVQASLNTEAALAQLLTGTGLSFQRDASGVVLQAAPATDAGVRQIGTLRVAGQASEGASPWGLADADAVYRDGGSRVHLDHQQLERFRGQSIGDVLAGAVGVHTADVRNGGALDVNIRGLQGQNRVPVIIDGGQQAIDVYRGYAGVQQRSYLDPDLISAISIEKGPSLAANAASAIGGVVYMETLKAEDILDDGQDWGLRVRGGVADNSIDRTRTFKQIARGSDNHNSLRDPRDWNGSVAFAQRSEDWQLVAAYARRRQGNYFAGSNGAHRYDDQHLSSGGTGMSSQAVSDMYHPGDEVLNTHTDNESALLKFTWTPNPDQRLELSHRYFNSSFGEIMPSAIGRVGESNEWVTYVDKANTMFQFEPGKMRVNATSLRHRYRPEAHPWLDLNSTLWFTTATSRMFNSNIANTPLFKDVPNDQMPDTLGETYGPGLQSDVKTRRWGLDSSNTTRFSNDLGDWTLRYGASFQHEDTAPNSPVLPVDYNNNRYLRSGTRREASVVASLQWQPWDWLSLTAGGRFIDYRTRDRNRVAFVSESRDLRYTFARLSKDGQLLPGWYKEWYPDAQGNYTYDSLRATPYGDSTLGQSYDFDGFIRDPRGANGFHTKQIPTAWGYKPAIRRSGHGFAPYAEARFNLDADTFFYVKYAQGWKMPSLFESTLGNSTSAPVADLKPEKNRSWDIGFSLLKQDLWRDGDRLAFKVAWFKNDIDNAITRRFDSSNWAFYVDNVDNYTVSGYELQSGYDAGIAYLDLSASYYQRARTCDAATAKRLREDPYAKWSKLDTTPDCVDGGFGTSFVNAQNPPKYSIHSTLGVRLFDKRLDTGIRRTYNSGPTHELDKPWNTTGSTGLQNIYLPTAIYDLYARWQFTPKAEVELVVSNLRNTYYMDTLAMSPMPGPGRTTRLNFTARF
;
A
#
# COMPACT_ATOMS: atom_id res chain seq x y z
N MET A 1 7.63 22.73 42.47
CA MET A 1 6.55 22.80 41.55
C MET A 1 7.06 23.45 40.25
N LYS A 2 7.52 22.66 39.31
CA LYS A 2 7.94 23.13 37.99
C LYS A 2 6.91 22.59 36.98
N LEU A 3 6.12 23.49 36.39
CA LEU A 3 5.22 23.20 35.33
C LEU A 3 6.05 22.84 34.06
N PRO A 4 5.76 21.78 33.34
CA PRO A 4 6.43 21.49 32.08
C PRO A 4 5.89 22.43 31.01
N CYS A 5 6.79 23.15 30.33
CA CYS A 5 6.48 23.85 29.08
C CYS A 5 6.04 22.85 28.01
N PRO A 6 4.94 23.09 27.31
CA PRO A 6 4.59 22.27 26.17
C PRO A 6 5.56 22.52 25.02
N SER A 7 6.09 21.44 24.45
CA SER A 7 6.89 21.50 23.23
C SER A 7 6.10 22.20 22.10
N PRO A 8 6.71 23.07 21.30
CA PRO A 8 6.01 23.78 20.22
C PRO A 8 5.48 22.78 19.19
N ARG A 9 4.21 22.88 18.87
CA ARG A 9 3.55 22.10 17.84
C ARG A 9 4.13 22.47 16.46
N PRO A 10 4.33 21.54 15.54
CA PRO A 10 4.91 21.80 14.21
C PRO A 10 4.15 22.86 13.38
N LEU A 11 2.88 23.07 13.67
CA LEU A 11 2.05 24.10 13.03
C LEU A 11 2.55 25.53 13.31
N ALA A 12 3.10 25.80 14.50
CA ALA A 12 3.62 27.11 14.86
C ALA A 12 4.89 27.45 14.09
N ILE A 13 5.71 26.47 13.75
CA ILE A 13 6.95 26.67 12.99
C ILE A 13 6.65 26.93 11.50
N ALA A 14 5.70 26.20 10.93
CA ALA A 14 5.29 26.41 9.53
C ALA A 14 4.60 27.78 9.33
N LEU A 15 3.80 28.22 10.30
CA LEU A 15 3.13 29.52 10.25
C LEU A 15 4.10 30.69 10.51
N CYS A 16 5.09 30.52 11.40
CA CYS A 16 6.12 31.52 11.63
C CYS A 16 7.07 31.71 10.45
N LEU A 17 7.38 30.65 9.71
CA LEU A 17 8.18 30.73 8.47
C LEU A 17 7.40 31.40 7.33
N ALA A 18 6.09 31.21 7.25
CA ALA A 18 5.24 31.85 6.23
C ALA A 18 4.96 33.32 6.51
N LEU A 19 5.03 33.77 7.78
CA LEU A 19 4.76 35.15 8.16
C LEU A 19 6.02 36.04 8.28
N ALA A 20 7.21 35.47 8.25
CA ALA A 20 8.48 36.21 8.39
C ALA A 20 9.09 36.72 7.07
N THR A 21 8.50 36.42 5.92
CA THR A 21 9.08 36.76 4.61
C THR A 21 8.74 38.12 3.98
N PRO A 22 7.82 38.97 4.49
CA PRO A 22 7.52 40.22 3.79
C PRO A 22 8.50 41.39 4.02
N TYR A 23 9.54 41.26 4.83
CA TYR A 23 10.33 42.42 5.23
C TYR A 23 11.79 42.49 4.77
N LEU A 24 12.24 41.59 3.88
CA LEU A 24 13.64 41.60 3.42
C LEU A 24 13.80 41.35 1.91
N LEU A 25 13.15 42.16 1.08
CA LEU A 25 13.56 42.30 -0.31
C LEU A 25 13.67 43.80 -0.70
N PRO A 26 14.85 44.27 -1.16
CA PRO A 26 14.93 45.55 -1.81
C PRO A 26 14.23 45.49 -3.16
N ALA A 27 13.38 46.45 -3.45
CA ALA A 27 12.73 46.60 -4.73
C ALA A 27 13.79 46.81 -5.83
N ALA A 28 14.13 45.77 -6.55
CA ALA A 28 14.80 45.91 -7.85
C ALA A 28 13.73 46.17 -8.88
N ALA A 29 13.62 47.35 -9.34
CA ALA A 29 12.84 47.74 -10.52
C ALA A 29 13.47 47.03 -11.74
N HIS A 30 12.84 45.97 -12.23
CA HIS A 30 13.16 45.45 -13.54
C HIS A 30 12.57 46.39 -14.58
N ALA A 31 13.45 47.11 -15.27
CA ALA A 31 13.11 47.73 -16.54
C ALA A 31 12.73 46.59 -17.50
N GLN A 32 11.44 46.56 -17.90
CA GLN A 32 11.05 45.84 -19.10
C GLN A 32 11.84 46.45 -20.24
N ASP A 33 12.65 45.64 -20.93
CA ASP A 33 13.17 45.99 -22.23
C ASP A 33 11.98 46.22 -23.17
N ALA A 34 11.65 47.49 -23.35
CA ALA A 34 10.73 47.96 -24.37
C ALA A 34 11.38 47.59 -25.71
N ALA A 35 11.01 46.45 -26.30
CA ALA A 35 11.40 46.07 -27.64
C ALA A 35 11.08 47.26 -28.56
N ALA A 36 12.09 47.81 -29.24
CA ALA A 36 11.99 49.00 -30.07
C ALA A 36 10.88 48.83 -31.10
N ALA A 37 9.92 49.75 -31.17
CA ALA A 37 8.85 49.73 -32.16
C ALA A 37 9.42 49.90 -33.56
N VAL A 38 9.22 48.90 -34.38
CA VAL A 38 9.62 48.91 -35.82
C VAL A 38 8.43 49.44 -36.65
N ARG A 39 8.67 50.27 -37.66
CA ARG A 39 7.64 50.74 -38.57
C ARG A 39 7.43 49.68 -39.64
N TRP A 40 6.29 49.00 -39.60
CA TRP A 40 5.91 47.95 -40.53
C TRP A 40 5.13 48.52 -41.72
N GLN A 41 5.42 47.97 -42.90
CA GLN A 41 4.72 48.32 -44.14
C GLN A 41 4.46 47.08 -44.96
N ILE A 42 3.52 46.23 -44.46
CA ILE A 42 3.13 44.96 -45.12
C ILE A 42 1.71 45.16 -45.66
N PRO A 43 1.48 45.12 -46.98
CA PRO A 43 0.14 45.28 -47.56
C PRO A 43 -0.73 44.05 -47.27
N ALA A 44 -2.05 44.23 -47.26
CA ALA A 44 -3.02 43.14 -47.24
C ALA A 44 -2.90 42.30 -48.50
N GLY A 45 -2.98 40.95 -48.34
CA GLY A 45 -2.82 40.03 -49.45
C GLY A 45 -2.73 38.55 -49.02
N PRO A 46 -2.34 37.66 -49.94
CA PRO A 46 -2.11 36.25 -49.59
C PRO A 46 -1.16 36.13 -48.41
N LEU A 47 -1.52 35.24 -47.49
CA LEU A 47 -0.78 35.11 -46.19
C LEU A 47 0.68 34.69 -46.39
N ASP A 48 1.00 33.85 -47.33
CA ASP A 48 2.36 33.42 -47.67
C ASP A 48 3.25 34.62 -48.11
N GLN A 49 2.71 35.53 -48.91
CA GLN A 49 3.41 36.75 -49.33
C GLN A 49 3.60 37.72 -48.16
N ALA A 50 2.56 37.92 -47.36
CA ALA A 50 2.63 38.78 -46.18
C ALA A 50 3.64 38.27 -45.13
N LEU A 51 3.72 36.93 -44.92
CA LEU A 51 4.73 36.34 -44.04
C LEU A 51 6.15 36.43 -44.61
N THR A 52 6.31 36.31 -45.91
CA THR A 52 7.60 36.56 -46.58
C THR A 52 8.07 37.97 -46.37
N ALA A 53 7.18 38.96 -46.56
CA ALA A 53 7.50 40.40 -46.35
C ALA A 53 7.81 40.69 -44.86
N PHE A 54 7.09 40.03 -43.95
CA PHE A 54 7.37 40.17 -42.53
C PHE A 54 8.75 39.56 -42.16
N GLY A 55 9.10 38.37 -42.64
CA GLY A 55 10.42 37.75 -42.42
C GLY A 55 11.55 38.63 -42.96
N GLN A 56 11.38 39.26 -44.12
CA GLN A 56 12.35 40.20 -44.70
C GLN A 56 12.53 41.49 -43.84
N GLN A 57 11.45 42.04 -43.33
CA GLN A 57 11.50 43.25 -42.49
C GLN A 57 11.95 42.96 -41.03
N SER A 58 11.64 41.79 -40.50
CA SER A 58 12.01 41.39 -39.10
C SER A 58 13.38 40.76 -38.98
N GLY A 59 13.90 40.18 -40.06
CA GLY A 59 15.10 39.32 -40.05
C GLY A 59 14.87 37.96 -39.41
N LEU A 60 13.61 37.59 -39.09
CA LEU A 60 13.27 36.30 -38.46
C LEU A 60 12.96 35.21 -39.50
N SER A 61 13.43 34.02 -39.26
CA SER A 61 13.00 32.83 -40.00
C SER A 61 11.58 32.44 -39.57
N ILE A 62 10.68 32.28 -40.55
CA ILE A 62 9.31 31.83 -40.32
C ILE A 62 9.15 30.43 -40.90
N ALA A 63 8.93 29.45 -40.03
CA ALA A 63 8.58 28.09 -40.40
C ALA A 63 7.05 27.96 -40.43
N ALA A 64 6.48 27.68 -41.60
CA ALA A 64 5.05 27.45 -41.77
C ALA A 64 4.81 26.28 -42.72
N ASP A 65 3.94 25.35 -42.34
CA ASP A 65 3.46 24.32 -43.29
C ASP A 65 2.64 25.01 -44.37
N ALA A 66 2.96 24.75 -45.64
CA ALA A 66 2.26 25.29 -46.77
C ALA A 66 0.73 24.99 -46.81
N ARG A 67 0.32 23.96 -46.07
CA ARG A 67 -1.11 23.62 -45.89
C ARG A 67 -1.83 24.66 -45.00
N LEU A 68 -1.10 25.27 -44.02
CA LEU A 68 -1.67 26.27 -43.11
C LEU A 68 -1.81 27.64 -43.76
N THR A 69 -0.99 28.00 -44.72
CA THR A 69 -0.98 29.33 -45.34
C THR A 69 -1.76 29.39 -46.64
N ARG A 70 -1.91 28.26 -47.37
CA ARG A 70 -2.55 28.18 -48.66
C ARG A 70 -4.02 28.60 -48.65
N GLY A 71 -4.37 29.61 -49.47
CA GLY A 71 -5.73 30.12 -49.59
C GLY A 71 -6.17 31.08 -48.48
N ARG A 72 -5.29 31.39 -47.53
CA ARG A 72 -5.56 32.38 -46.50
C ARG A 72 -5.06 33.78 -46.86
N HIS A 73 -5.73 34.78 -46.35
CA HIS A 73 -5.41 36.20 -46.60
C HIS A 73 -5.12 36.90 -45.29
N SER A 74 -4.10 37.76 -45.28
CA SER A 74 -3.75 38.65 -44.17
C SER A 74 -4.29 40.04 -44.45
N GLY A 75 -4.76 40.71 -43.37
CA GLY A 75 -5.13 42.13 -43.40
C GLY A 75 -3.95 43.10 -43.56
N GLY A 76 -2.70 42.58 -43.58
CA GLY A 76 -1.49 43.39 -43.60
C GLY A 76 -1.20 44.10 -42.29
N VAL A 77 -0.07 44.81 -42.23
CA VAL A 77 0.35 45.63 -41.06
C VAL A 77 0.97 46.92 -41.56
N GLN A 78 0.35 48.08 -41.25
CA GLN A 78 0.88 49.41 -41.49
C GLN A 78 0.87 50.24 -40.21
N ALA A 79 1.79 49.93 -39.31
CA ALA A 79 1.85 50.51 -37.95
C ALA A 79 3.27 50.43 -37.38
N SER A 80 3.55 51.27 -36.35
CA SER A 80 4.75 51.13 -35.54
C SER A 80 4.45 50.20 -34.37
N LEU A 81 4.90 48.98 -34.42
CA LEU A 81 4.63 47.93 -33.44
C LEU A 81 5.92 47.18 -33.10
N ASN A 82 5.98 46.53 -31.96
CA ASN A 82 7.02 45.53 -31.72
C ASN A 82 6.79 44.31 -32.64
N THR A 83 7.81 43.50 -32.83
CA THR A 83 7.81 42.39 -33.78
C THR A 83 6.69 41.37 -33.50
N GLU A 84 6.40 41.08 -32.24
CA GLU A 84 5.35 40.09 -31.91
C GLU A 84 3.94 40.63 -32.08
N ALA A 85 3.71 41.91 -31.74
CA ALA A 85 2.43 42.56 -31.97
C ALA A 85 2.14 42.71 -33.47
N ALA A 86 3.16 43.01 -34.30
CA ALA A 86 3.04 43.08 -35.76
C ALA A 86 2.68 41.68 -36.35
N LEU A 87 3.30 40.60 -35.89
CA LEU A 87 2.99 39.26 -36.33
C LEU A 87 1.59 38.81 -35.90
N ALA A 88 1.20 39.13 -34.66
CA ALA A 88 -0.15 38.86 -34.17
C ALA A 88 -1.21 39.58 -34.98
N GLN A 89 -0.98 40.82 -35.36
CA GLN A 89 -1.88 41.60 -36.22
C GLN A 89 -1.94 41.03 -37.63
N LEU A 90 -0.82 40.59 -38.18
CA LEU A 90 -0.73 39.98 -39.52
C LEU A 90 -1.51 38.65 -39.59
N LEU A 91 -1.59 37.89 -38.48
CA LEU A 91 -2.30 36.65 -38.37
C LEU A 91 -3.78 36.81 -37.96
N THR A 92 -4.22 37.98 -37.57
CA THR A 92 -5.60 38.26 -37.19
C THR A 92 -6.59 37.89 -38.28
N GLY A 93 -7.61 37.08 -37.94
CA GLY A 93 -8.61 36.58 -38.88
C GLY A 93 -8.16 35.41 -39.76
N THR A 94 -6.92 34.98 -39.68
CA THR A 94 -6.42 33.84 -40.46
C THR A 94 -6.67 32.47 -39.74
N GLY A 95 -7.07 32.46 -38.47
CA GLY A 95 -7.21 31.21 -37.71
C GLY A 95 -5.87 30.56 -37.40
N LEU A 96 -4.75 31.31 -37.40
CA LEU A 96 -3.42 30.86 -37.05
C LEU A 96 -2.90 31.65 -35.87
N SER A 97 -2.05 30.95 -35.09
CA SER A 97 -1.23 31.51 -34.04
C SER A 97 0.26 31.24 -34.30
N PHE A 98 1.14 31.83 -33.52
CA PHE A 98 2.57 31.59 -33.68
C PHE A 98 3.24 31.31 -32.35
N GLN A 99 4.32 30.58 -32.43
CA GLN A 99 5.24 30.36 -31.34
C GLN A 99 6.63 30.81 -31.76
N ARG A 100 7.31 31.58 -30.88
CA ARG A 100 8.67 32.06 -31.13
C ARG A 100 9.66 31.27 -30.28
N ASP A 101 10.73 30.83 -30.86
CA ASP A 101 11.89 30.23 -30.17
C ASP A 101 13.19 30.94 -30.59
N ALA A 102 14.34 30.45 -30.08
CA ALA A 102 15.64 31.04 -30.40
C ALA A 102 16.05 30.89 -31.88
N SER A 103 15.38 30.06 -32.66
CA SER A 103 15.68 29.77 -34.08
C SER A 103 14.75 30.47 -35.07
N GLY A 104 13.63 31.04 -34.61
CA GLY A 104 12.66 31.73 -35.46
C GLY A 104 11.22 31.69 -34.94
N VAL A 105 10.28 31.75 -35.87
CA VAL A 105 8.82 31.73 -35.62
C VAL A 105 8.20 30.53 -36.30
N VAL A 106 7.40 29.75 -35.58
CA VAL A 106 6.64 28.61 -36.09
C VAL A 106 5.15 28.97 -36.08
N LEU A 107 4.47 28.80 -37.24
CA LEU A 107 3.02 28.99 -37.32
C LEU A 107 2.25 27.73 -37.06
N GLN A 108 1.15 27.84 -36.30
CA GLN A 108 0.24 26.74 -35.95
C GLN A 108 -1.23 27.19 -36.09
N ALA A 109 -2.17 26.28 -36.21
CA ALA A 109 -3.58 26.61 -36.17
C ALA A 109 -3.95 27.23 -34.79
N ALA A 110 -4.66 28.37 -34.82
CA ALA A 110 -5.13 28.99 -33.58
C ALA A 110 -6.17 28.06 -32.93
N PRO A 111 -6.11 27.84 -31.63
CA PRO A 111 -7.15 27.10 -30.90
C PRO A 111 -8.47 27.87 -31.05
N ALA A 112 -9.57 27.16 -31.36
CA ALA A 112 -10.90 27.76 -31.45
C ALA A 112 -11.27 28.43 -30.14
N THR A 113 -11.37 29.73 -30.09
CA THR A 113 -11.77 30.49 -28.93
C THR A 113 -13.29 30.51 -28.84
N ASP A 114 -13.84 29.55 -28.09
CA ASP A 114 -15.16 29.73 -27.47
C ASP A 114 -14.94 30.36 -26.09
N ALA A 115 -15.53 31.52 -25.91
CA ALA A 115 -15.44 32.32 -24.71
C ALA A 115 -16.15 31.57 -23.55
N GLY A 116 -15.39 31.16 -22.55
CA GLY A 116 -15.99 31.02 -21.23
C GLY A 116 -15.88 29.69 -20.49
N VAL A 117 -15.13 28.66 -20.89
CA VAL A 117 -14.89 27.47 -20.04
C VAL A 117 -13.44 27.02 -20.18
N ARG A 118 -12.67 27.18 -19.11
CA ARG A 118 -11.36 26.53 -19.02
C ARG A 118 -11.56 25.01 -18.94
N GLN A 119 -11.17 24.34 -19.99
CA GLN A 119 -11.07 22.90 -20.04
C GLN A 119 -9.89 22.48 -19.16
N ILE A 120 -10.18 21.90 -17.97
CA ILE A 120 -9.21 21.07 -17.27
C ILE A 120 -9.24 19.70 -17.98
N GLY A 121 -8.79 19.70 -19.19
CA GLY A 121 -8.48 18.52 -19.98
C GLY A 121 -7.00 18.61 -20.26
N THR A 122 -6.29 17.52 -20.09
CA THR A 122 -4.89 17.32 -20.45
C THR A 122 -4.53 18.10 -21.72
N LEU A 123 -3.69 19.12 -21.56
CA LEU A 123 -3.07 19.79 -22.70
C LEU A 123 -2.16 18.78 -23.39
N ARG A 124 -2.56 18.28 -24.56
CA ARG A 124 -1.71 17.41 -25.36
C ARG A 124 -0.94 18.23 -26.37
N VAL A 125 0.36 18.29 -26.21
CA VAL A 125 1.28 18.64 -27.28
C VAL A 125 1.51 17.37 -28.10
N ALA A 126 0.92 17.28 -29.29
CA ALA A 126 1.26 16.25 -30.25
C ALA A 126 2.61 16.64 -30.88
N GLY A 127 3.67 16.03 -30.41
CA GLY A 127 4.99 16.21 -31.01
C GLY A 127 6.04 15.50 -30.18
N GLN A 128 6.56 14.41 -30.73
CA GLN A 128 7.58 13.50 -30.17
C GLN A 128 7.16 12.79 -28.90
N ALA A 129 7.41 11.48 -28.81
CA ALA A 129 7.09 10.64 -27.67
C ALA A 129 7.34 11.38 -26.37
N SER A 130 6.28 11.82 -25.71
CA SER A 130 6.36 12.51 -24.45
C SER A 130 7.00 11.53 -23.47
N GLU A 131 8.24 11.71 -23.15
CA GLU A 131 8.82 11.12 -21.97
C GLU A 131 7.89 11.47 -20.81
N GLY A 132 7.35 10.43 -20.17
CA GLY A 132 6.23 10.48 -19.26
C GLY A 132 6.16 11.73 -18.40
N ALA A 133 5.00 12.28 -18.27
CA ALA A 133 4.67 13.60 -17.71
C ALA A 133 5.29 13.97 -16.35
N SER A 134 5.92 13.03 -15.64
CA SER A 134 6.68 13.28 -14.42
C SER A 134 8.15 13.54 -14.74
N PRO A 135 8.73 14.65 -14.23
CA PRO A 135 10.16 14.88 -14.31
C PRO A 135 11.00 13.74 -13.71
N TRP A 136 10.38 12.87 -12.94
CA TRP A 136 10.99 11.75 -12.24
C TRP A 136 10.75 10.40 -12.92
N GLY A 137 10.23 10.38 -14.16
CA GLY A 137 10.02 9.17 -14.94
C GLY A 137 8.79 8.36 -14.55
N LEU A 138 7.86 8.95 -13.81
CA LEU A 138 6.57 8.28 -13.56
C LEU A 138 5.72 8.29 -14.83
N ALA A 139 5.07 7.17 -15.10
CA ALA A 139 4.14 7.04 -16.21
C ALA A 139 2.95 8.00 -16.03
N ASP A 140 2.51 8.63 -17.12
CA ASP A 140 1.21 9.27 -17.20
C ASP A 140 0.11 8.26 -17.56
N ALA A 141 -1.13 8.70 -17.64
CA ALA A 141 -2.26 7.84 -17.98
C ALA A 141 -2.12 7.18 -19.36
N ASP A 142 -1.46 7.85 -20.31
CA ASP A 142 -1.24 7.32 -21.66
C ASP A 142 -0.03 6.39 -21.73
N ALA A 143 1.00 6.61 -20.91
CA ALA A 143 2.14 5.73 -20.84
C ALA A 143 1.74 4.30 -20.42
N VAL A 144 0.64 4.12 -19.69
CA VAL A 144 0.05 2.79 -19.43
C VAL A 144 -0.21 2.03 -20.73
N TYR A 145 -0.65 2.73 -21.78
CA TYR A 145 -1.02 2.13 -23.06
C TYR A 145 0.08 2.26 -24.13
N ARG A 146 1.11 3.08 -23.91
CA ARG A 146 2.25 3.26 -24.83
C ARG A 146 3.47 2.43 -24.46
N ASP A 147 3.59 2.02 -23.19
CA ASP A 147 4.72 1.21 -22.72
C ASP A 147 4.41 -0.29 -22.80
N GLY A 148 5.43 -1.10 -23.06
CA GLY A 148 5.39 -2.55 -22.90
C GLY A 148 5.22 -2.94 -21.41
N GLY A 149 4.66 -4.15 -21.18
CA GLY A 149 4.37 -4.63 -19.84
C GLY A 149 3.11 -4.05 -19.20
N SER A 150 2.70 -4.64 -18.11
CA SER A 150 1.44 -4.29 -17.41
C SER A 150 1.68 -3.19 -16.39
N ARG A 151 0.91 -2.10 -16.50
CA ARG A 151 0.98 -0.93 -15.59
C ARG A 151 -0.41 -0.41 -15.25
N VAL A 152 -0.50 0.35 -14.15
CA VAL A 152 -1.68 1.13 -13.77
C VAL A 152 -1.21 2.54 -13.42
N HIS A 153 -1.99 3.53 -13.80
CA HIS A 153 -1.81 4.91 -13.37
C HIS A 153 -3.14 5.46 -12.87
N LEU A 154 -3.11 6.13 -11.73
CA LEU A 154 -4.23 6.84 -11.14
C LEU A 154 -3.80 8.29 -10.95
N ASP A 155 -4.41 9.19 -11.70
CA ASP A 155 -4.18 10.62 -11.57
C ASP A 155 -4.95 11.22 -10.40
N HIS A 156 -4.70 12.48 -10.09
CA HIS A 156 -5.34 13.21 -8.99
C HIS A 156 -6.87 13.17 -9.07
N GLN A 157 -7.44 13.32 -10.27
CA GLN A 157 -8.89 13.32 -10.47
C GLN A 157 -9.51 11.94 -10.21
N GLN A 158 -8.85 10.87 -10.66
CA GLN A 158 -9.31 9.48 -10.42
C GLN A 158 -9.25 9.14 -8.92
N LEU A 159 -8.19 9.61 -8.22
CA LEU A 159 -8.05 9.43 -6.78
C LEU A 159 -9.14 10.19 -6.00
N GLU A 160 -9.57 11.33 -6.50
CA GLU A 160 -10.63 12.12 -5.86
C GLU A 160 -12.03 11.53 -6.01
N ARG A 161 -12.37 10.95 -7.17
CA ARG A 161 -13.72 10.44 -7.48
C ARG A 161 -14.27 9.44 -6.47
N PHE A 162 -13.41 8.56 -5.94
CA PHE A 162 -13.85 7.46 -5.08
C PHE A 162 -12.96 7.32 -3.83
N ARG A 163 -12.77 8.41 -3.13
CA ARG A 163 -12.09 8.37 -1.84
C ARG A 163 -12.91 7.55 -0.84
N GLY A 164 -12.39 6.38 -0.50
CA GLY A 164 -13.00 5.48 0.46
C GLY A 164 -12.79 5.89 1.92
N GLN A 165 -13.11 4.99 2.81
CA GLN A 165 -12.87 5.15 4.25
C GLN A 165 -11.41 4.84 4.63
N SER A 166 -10.72 4.04 3.84
CA SER A 166 -9.33 3.60 4.06
C SER A 166 -8.42 4.09 2.94
N ILE A 167 -7.13 4.26 3.24
CA ILE A 167 -6.11 4.51 2.20
C ILE A 167 -6.09 3.40 1.14
N GLY A 168 -6.42 2.16 1.49
CA GLY A 168 -6.48 1.04 0.55
C GLY A 168 -7.59 1.16 -0.48
N ASP A 169 -8.65 1.88 -0.18
CA ASP A 169 -9.78 2.07 -1.10
C ASP A 169 -9.39 2.88 -2.35
N VAL A 170 -8.30 3.68 -2.31
CA VAL A 170 -7.81 4.44 -3.48
C VAL A 170 -7.34 3.54 -4.61
N LEU A 171 -6.97 2.29 -4.31
CA LEU A 171 -6.55 1.30 -5.31
C LEU A 171 -7.72 0.43 -5.82
N ALA A 172 -8.93 0.63 -5.31
CA ALA A 172 -10.09 -0.12 -5.77
C ALA A 172 -10.38 0.17 -7.25
N GLY A 173 -10.33 -0.87 -8.08
CA GLY A 173 -10.47 -0.75 -9.53
C GLY A 173 -9.14 -0.82 -10.30
N ALA A 174 -8.00 -0.75 -9.64
CA ALA A 174 -6.71 -1.01 -10.26
C ALA A 174 -6.60 -2.49 -10.66
N VAL A 175 -6.50 -2.78 -11.96
CA VAL A 175 -6.51 -4.14 -12.48
C VAL A 175 -5.38 -4.99 -11.88
N GLY A 176 -5.71 -6.21 -11.41
CA GLY A 176 -4.73 -7.14 -10.82
C GLY A 176 -4.03 -6.65 -9.54
N VAL A 177 -4.58 -5.61 -8.90
CA VAL A 177 -4.09 -5.02 -7.66
C VAL A 177 -5.17 -5.10 -6.60
N HIS A 178 -4.81 -5.58 -5.44
CA HIS A 178 -5.70 -5.67 -4.28
C HIS A 178 -5.01 -5.06 -3.06
N THR A 179 -5.79 -4.70 -2.05
CA THR A 179 -5.26 -4.25 -0.75
C THR A 179 -5.60 -5.27 0.30
N ALA A 180 -4.60 -5.73 1.05
CA ALA A 180 -4.82 -6.64 2.14
C ALA A 180 -5.27 -5.91 3.40
N ASP A 181 -6.17 -6.55 4.15
CA ASP A 181 -6.63 -6.12 5.48
C ASP A 181 -7.03 -4.64 5.53
N VAL A 182 -7.73 -4.20 4.50
CA VAL A 182 -8.00 -2.79 4.18
C VAL A 182 -8.73 -2.03 5.29
N ARG A 183 -9.41 -2.73 6.22
CA ARG A 183 -10.17 -2.15 7.35
C ARG A 183 -9.42 -2.20 8.67
N ASN A 184 -8.20 -2.70 8.69
CA ASN A 184 -7.48 -3.01 9.92
C ASN A 184 -6.11 -2.32 9.93
N GLY A 185 -5.82 -1.52 10.96
CA GLY A 185 -4.52 -0.88 11.13
C GLY A 185 -4.28 0.40 10.32
N GLY A 186 -5.28 0.95 9.60
CA GLY A 186 -5.21 2.26 8.94
C GLY A 186 -4.09 2.42 7.91
N ALA A 187 -3.63 1.33 7.27
CA ALA A 187 -2.46 1.27 6.42
C ALA A 187 -2.76 0.72 5.02
N LEU A 188 -1.80 0.91 4.12
CA LEU A 188 -1.79 0.30 2.79
C LEU A 188 -0.83 -0.89 2.77
N ASP A 189 -1.32 -2.07 2.43
CA ASP A 189 -0.54 -3.27 2.12
C ASP A 189 -0.98 -3.81 0.76
N VAL A 190 -0.11 -3.69 -0.25
CA VAL A 190 -0.47 -3.92 -1.64
C VAL A 190 -0.16 -5.35 -2.06
N ASN A 191 -1.15 -5.99 -2.66
CA ASN A 191 -1.05 -7.29 -3.34
C ASN A 191 -1.13 -7.06 -4.85
N ILE A 192 -0.10 -7.46 -5.58
CA ILE A 192 -0.07 -7.44 -7.03
C ILE A 192 -0.02 -8.89 -7.53
N ARG A 193 -1.08 -9.32 -8.22
CA ARG A 193 -1.13 -10.66 -8.84
C ARG A 193 -0.87 -11.79 -7.85
N GLY A 194 -1.33 -11.69 -6.60
CA GLY A 194 -1.11 -12.69 -5.56
C GLY A 194 0.25 -12.60 -4.85
N LEU A 195 1.05 -11.58 -5.12
CA LEU A 195 2.31 -11.30 -4.44
C LEU A 195 2.17 -10.10 -3.53
N GLN A 196 2.53 -10.27 -2.26
CA GLN A 196 2.28 -9.29 -1.20
C GLN A 196 3.41 -9.29 -0.18
N GLY A 197 3.64 -8.10 0.40
CA GLY A 197 4.46 -7.90 1.59
C GLY A 197 5.95 -8.23 1.42
N GLN A 198 6.70 -8.07 2.49
CA GLN A 198 8.08 -8.55 2.65
C GLN A 198 9.03 -8.10 1.51
N ASN A 199 8.87 -6.86 1.00
CA ASN A 199 9.57 -6.30 -0.16
C ASN A 199 9.25 -6.95 -1.52
N ARG A 200 8.23 -7.83 -1.63
CA ARG A 200 7.76 -8.30 -2.94
C ARG A 200 7.13 -7.19 -3.77
N VAL A 201 6.45 -6.26 -3.07
CA VAL A 201 5.82 -5.07 -3.64
C VAL A 201 6.24 -3.84 -2.83
N PRO A 202 7.40 -3.24 -3.10
CA PRO A 202 7.80 -2.01 -2.43
C PRO A 202 6.89 -0.84 -2.79
N VAL A 203 6.62 0.03 -1.80
CA VAL A 203 5.93 1.31 -1.97
C VAL A 203 6.95 2.42 -1.86
N ILE A 204 7.06 3.23 -2.89
CA ILE A 204 8.03 4.32 -3.04
C ILE A 204 7.25 5.63 -3.12
N ILE A 205 7.47 6.54 -2.17
CA ILE A 205 6.75 7.81 -2.08
C ILE A 205 7.76 8.95 -2.21
N ASP A 206 7.61 9.81 -3.23
CA ASP A 206 8.56 10.87 -3.59
C ASP A 206 10.01 10.35 -3.66
N GLY A 207 10.20 9.16 -4.24
CA GLY A 207 11.49 8.49 -4.38
C GLY A 207 12.00 7.75 -3.15
N GLY A 208 11.40 7.93 -1.97
CA GLY A 208 11.79 7.25 -0.73
C GLY A 208 10.98 5.97 -0.49
N GLN A 209 11.64 4.85 -0.19
CA GLN A 209 10.94 3.61 0.13
C GLN A 209 10.34 3.65 1.53
N GLN A 210 9.05 3.33 1.63
CA GLN A 210 8.36 3.13 2.90
C GLN A 210 7.88 1.70 3.02
N ALA A 211 8.37 0.99 4.03
CA ALA A 211 7.99 -0.38 4.34
C ALA A 211 8.14 -0.62 5.83
N ILE A 212 7.05 -1.02 6.48
CA ILE A 212 7.01 -1.30 7.92
C ILE A 212 6.38 -2.67 8.08
N ASP A 213 7.19 -3.64 8.51
CA ASP A 213 6.75 -5.00 8.73
C ASP A 213 6.04 -5.12 10.07
N VAL A 214 4.80 -5.64 10.04
CA VAL A 214 3.94 -5.80 11.19
C VAL A 214 3.52 -7.26 11.34
N TYR A 215 3.74 -7.81 12.53
CA TYR A 215 3.28 -9.16 12.87
C TYR A 215 1.78 -9.17 13.19
N ARG A 216 1.06 -10.11 12.57
CA ARG A 216 -0.40 -10.26 12.66
C ARG A 216 -0.83 -11.57 13.31
N GLY A 217 -0.06 -12.07 14.27
CA GLY A 217 -0.35 -13.34 14.92
C GLY A 217 -0.38 -14.49 13.92
N TYR A 218 -1.39 -15.34 14.02
CA TYR A 218 -1.55 -16.48 13.13
C TYR A 218 -1.82 -16.12 11.66
N ALA A 219 -2.27 -14.89 11.38
CA ALA A 219 -2.44 -14.41 10.00
C ALA A 219 -1.12 -14.05 9.31
N GLY A 220 -0.01 -14.02 10.02
CA GLY A 220 1.30 -13.80 9.44
C GLY A 220 1.82 -12.37 9.58
N VAL A 221 2.29 -11.81 8.48
CA VAL A 221 2.98 -10.53 8.43
C VAL A 221 2.40 -9.66 7.35
N GLN A 222 2.23 -8.39 7.66
CA GLN A 222 1.92 -7.33 6.69
C GLN A 222 3.12 -6.41 6.51
N GLN A 223 3.30 -5.89 5.29
CA GLN A 223 4.17 -4.76 5.04
C GLN A 223 3.31 -3.53 4.78
N ARG A 224 3.34 -2.61 5.73
CA ARG A 224 2.44 -1.45 5.75
C ARG A 224 3.12 -0.17 5.29
N SER A 225 2.37 0.63 4.55
CA SER A 225 2.72 2.00 4.19
C SER A 225 1.62 2.96 4.67
N TYR A 226 2.02 4.13 5.11
CA TYR A 226 1.12 5.11 5.73
C TYR A 226 1.24 6.47 5.03
N LEU A 227 0.12 6.98 4.57
CA LEU A 227 0.01 8.25 3.87
C LEU A 227 -1.45 8.74 3.94
N ASP A 228 -1.66 10.05 4.04
CA ASP A 228 -3.01 10.62 3.93
C ASP A 228 -3.41 10.79 2.46
N PRO A 229 -4.62 10.32 2.05
CA PRO A 229 -5.10 10.47 0.68
C PRO A 229 -5.15 11.91 0.17
N ASP A 230 -5.37 12.91 1.05
CA ASP A 230 -5.45 14.31 0.66
C ASP A 230 -4.09 14.91 0.23
N LEU A 231 -3.00 14.20 0.52
CA LEU A 231 -1.65 14.60 0.14
C LEU A 231 -1.10 13.87 -1.10
N ILE A 232 -1.89 13.01 -1.75
CA ILE A 232 -1.48 12.23 -2.92
C ILE A 232 -1.86 13.00 -4.20
N SER A 233 -0.90 13.17 -5.11
CA SER A 233 -1.09 13.71 -6.45
C SER A 233 -1.36 12.60 -7.49
N ALA A 234 -0.55 11.53 -7.48
CA ALA A 234 -0.67 10.43 -8.42
C ALA A 234 -0.14 9.11 -7.84
N ILE A 235 -0.66 8.00 -8.38
CA ILE A 235 -0.16 6.65 -8.10
C ILE A 235 0.13 5.95 -9.42
N SER A 236 1.34 5.39 -9.55
CA SER A 236 1.73 4.54 -10.68
C SER A 236 2.17 3.18 -10.17
N ILE A 237 1.69 2.11 -10.80
CA ILE A 237 2.00 0.73 -10.42
C ILE A 237 2.61 0.01 -11.61
N GLU A 238 3.82 -0.48 -11.46
CA GLU A 238 4.47 -1.38 -12.40
C GLU A 238 4.33 -2.81 -11.88
N LYS A 239 3.93 -3.77 -12.74
CA LYS A 239 3.70 -5.16 -12.34
C LYS A 239 4.81 -6.08 -12.82
N GLY A 240 5.15 -7.05 -11.96
CA GLY A 240 6.28 -7.95 -12.17
C GLY A 240 7.63 -7.31 -11.85
N PRO A 241 8.75 -8.05 -12.09
CA PRO A 241 10.09 -7.53 -11.83
C PRO A 241 10.40 -6.28 -12.64
N SER A 242 10.99 -5.27 -11.98
CA SER A 242 11.27 -3.94 -12.54
C SER A 242 12.77 -3.73 -12.80
N LEU A 243 13.10 -2.94 -13.83
CA LEU A 243 14.46 -2.46 -14.12
C LEU A 243 14.74 -1.07 -13.50
N ALA A 244 13.79 -0.45 -12.79
CA ALA A 244 14.04 0.83 -12.13
C ALA A 244 15.09 0.67 -11.01
N ALA A 245 16.05 1.58 -10.90
CA ALA A 245 17.18 1.46 -9.96
C ALA A 245 16.70 1.24 -8.50
N ASN A 246 15.67 1.98 -8.07
CA ASN A 246 15.10 1.93 -6.72
C ASN A 246 14.19 0.72 -6.43
N ALA A 247 14.04 -0.22 -7.38
CA ALA A 247 13.14 -1.38 -7.28
C ALA A 247 13.89 -2.72 -7.13
N ALA A 248 14.97 -2.76 -6.35
CA ALA A 248 15.90 -3.87 -6.32
C ALA A 248 15.28 -5.24 -6.00
N SER A 249 14.48 -5.35 -4.95
CA SER A 249 13.85 -6.61 -4.50
C SER A 249 12.42 -6.81 -5.00
N ALA A 250 11.92 -5.95 -5.90
CA ALA A 250 10.56 -6.00 -6.41
C ALA A 250 10.36 -7.19 -7.36
N ILE A 251 9.73 -8.26 -6.89
CA ILE A 251 9.37 -9.42 -7.71
C ILE A 251 7.91 -9.45 -8.14
N GLY A 252 7.03 -8.80 -7.38
CA GLY A 252 5.59 -8.69 -7.68
C GLY A 252 5.23 -7.42 -8.44
N GLY A 253 6.02 -6.38 -8.26
CA GLY A 253 5.80 -5.05 -8.83
C GLY A 253 6.25 -3.94 -7.90
N VAL A 254 6.04 -2.69 -8.30
CA VAL A 254 6.37 -1.48 -7.54
C VAL A 254 5.19 -0.53 -7.55
N VAL A 255 4.90 0.07 -6.41
CA VAL A 255 3.93 1.15 -6.28
C VAL A 255 4.68 2.46 -6.09
N TYR A 256 4.55 3.36 -7.03
CA TYR A 256 5.07 4.72 -6.94
C TYR A 256 3.95 5.68 -6.59
N MET A 257 4.18 6.54 -5.60
CA MET A 257 3.26 7.59 -5.20
C MET A 257 3.97 8.93 -5.23
N GLU A 258 3.34 9.92 -5.84
CA GLU A 258 3.76 11.31 -5.76
C GLU A 258 2.82 12.07 -4.84
N THR A 259 3.41 12.87 -3.96
CA THR A 259 2.65 13.82 -3.15
C THR A 259 2.36 15.09 -3.94
N LEU A 260 1.49 15.95 -3.39
CA LEU A 260 1.05 17.19 -4.03
C LEU A 260 2.21 17.98 -4.63
N LYS A 261 1.94 18.53 -5.82
CA LYS A 261 2.79 19.43 -6.60
C LYS A 261 2.16 20.82 -6.66
N ALA A 262 2.92 21.82 -7.09
CA ALA A 262 2.40 23.17 -7.26
C ALA A 262 1.21 23.19 -8.24
N GLU A 263 1.25 22.38 -9.31
CA GLU A 263 0.22 22.26 -10.32
C GLU A 263 -1.11 21.66 -9.80
N ASP A 264 -1.11 20.97 -8.67
CA ASP A 264 -2.32 20.45 -8.00
C ASP A 264 -3.07 21.55 -7.21
N ILE A 265 -2.43 22.71 -7.02
CA ILE A 265 -2.91 23.79 -6.16
C ILE A 265 -3.09 25.08 -6.97
N LEU A 266 -2.14 25.38 -7.88
CA LEU A 266 -2.11 26.61 -8.70
C LEU A 266 -2.83 26.39 -10.01
N ASP A 267 -3.61 27.39 -10.42
CA ASP A 267 -4.08 27.52 -11.79
C ASP A 267 -2.96 28.05 -12.70
N ASP A 268 -3.13 27.93 -14.02
CA ASP A 268 -2.19 28.47 -14.99
C ASP A 268 -2.03 29.99 -14.82
N GLY A 269 -0.77 30.43 -14.79
CA GLY A 269 -0.43 31.83 -14.64
C GLY A 269 -0.53 32.37 -13.19
N GLN A 270 -0.80 31.55 -12.21
CA GLN A 270 -0.74 31.94 -10.79
C GLN A 270 0.66 31.68 -10.21
N ASP A 271 1.19 32.66 -9.47
CA ASP A 271 2.47 32.53 -8.75
C ASP A 271 2.30 31.97 -7.34
N TRP A 272 1.12 32.09 -6.75
CA TRP A 272 0.78 31.49 -5.47
C TRP A 272 -0.69 31.10 -5.39
N GLY A 273 -1.01 30.13 -4.55
CA GLY A 273 -2.38 29.69 -4.31
C GLY A 273 -2.53 28.95 -3.01
N LEU A 274 -3.76 28.87 -2.55
CA LEU A 274 -4.18 28.14 -1.36
C LEU A 274 -5.36 27.25 -1.72
N ARG A 275 -5.24 25.95 -1.45
CA ARG A 275 -6.34 24.98 -1.54
C ARG A 275 -6.77 24.61 -0.14
N VAL A 276 -8.05 24.81 0.18
CA VAL A 276 -8.68 24.36 1.42
C VAL A 276 -9.71 23.31 1.09
N ARG A 277 -9.67 22.18 1.78
CA ARG A 277 -10.61 21.08 1.65
C ARG A 277 -11.16 20.70 3.01
N GLY A 278 -12.46 20.44 3.08
CA GLY A 278 -13.14 19.90 4.26
C GLY A 278 -14.21 18.89 3.85
N GLY A 279 -14.41 17.87 4.65
CA GLY A 279 -15.41 16.87 4.38
C GLY A 279 -15.94 16.22 5.64
N VAL A 280 -17.16 15.67 5.52
CA VAL A 280 -17.87 14.92 6.56
C VAL A 280 -18.46 13.65 5.99
N ALA A 281 -18.62 12.63 6.83
CA ALA A 281 -19.24 11.38 6.44
C ALA A 281 -20.21 10.88 7.52
N ASP A 282 -21.19 10.07 7.08
CA ASP A 282 -22.05 9.30 7.96
C ASP A 282 -21.53 7.87 8.20
N ASN A 283 -22.36 7.00 8.72
CA ASN A 283 -22.10 5.57 8.95
C ASN A 283 -20.96 5.30 9.93
N SER A 284 -20.75 6.14 10.93
CA SER A 284 -19.73 5.93 11.96
C SER A 284 -20.19 6.33 13.36
N ILE A 285 -19.35 6.03 14.35
CA ILE A 285 -19.54 6.46 15.72
C ILE A 285 -18.20 6.78 16.35
N ASP A 286 -18.16 7.82 17.21
CA ASP A 286 -16.94 8.15 17.96
C ASP A 286 -16.46 6.97 18.80
N ARG A 287 -15.15 6.74 18.77
CA ARG A 287 -14.48 5.85 19.70
C ARG A 287 -14.43 6.50 21.08
N THR A 288 -15.51 6.54 21.79
CA THR A 288 -15.56 7.01 23.19
C THR A 288 -15.74 5.87 24.19
N ARG A 289 -15.82 4.63 23.69
CA ARG A 289 -16.20 3.50 24.49
C ARG A 289 -14.99 2.85 25.12
N THR A 290 -15.02 2.73 26.41
CA THR A 290 -14.08 1.91 27.20
C THR A 290 -14.48 0.45 27.10
N PHE A 291 -13.57 -0.44 27.39
CA PHE A 291 -13.79 -1.88 27.42
C PHE A 291 -15.02 -2.30 28.26
N LYS A 292 -15.30 -1.58 29.34
CA LYS A 292 -16.48 -1.80 30.20
C LYS A 292 -17.83 -1.59 29.52
N GLN A 293 -17.88 -0.84 28.44
CA GLN A 293 -19.14 -0.37 27.86
C GLN A 293 -19.62 -1.22 26.69
N ILE A 294 -18.85 -2.21 26.24
CA ILE A 294 -19.09 -2.84 24.97
C ILE A 294 -19.17 -4.35 25.10
N ALA A 295 -20.35 -4.83 25.38
CA ALA A 295 -20.72 -6.23 25.10
C ALA A 295 -21.17 -6.41 23.64
N ARG A 296 -21.69 -5.35 23.00
CA ARG A 296 -22.03 -5.26 21.57
C ARG A 296 -21.73 -3.87 21.06
N GLY A 297 -21.46 -3.73 19.75
CA GLY A 297 -21.43 -2.46 19.07
C GLY A 297 -22.77 -1.70 19.19
N SER A 298 -22.77 -0.42 18.87
CA SER A 298 -24.00 0.38 18.84
C SER A 298 -24.83 0.07 17.59
N ASP A 299 -26.13 0.25 17.70
CA ASP A 299 -27.05 0.23 16.55
C ASP A 299 -27.23 1.63 15.94
N ASN A 300 -26.70 2.66 16.60
CA ASN A 300 -26.92 4.06 16.24
C ASN A 300 -25.68 4.68 15.64
N HIS A 301 -25.62 4.79 14.32
CA HIS A 301 -24.60 5.54 13.62
C HIS A 301 -24.95 7.04 13.51
N ASN A 302 -23.94 7.86 13.24
CA ASN A 302 -24.10 9.29 12.98
C ASN A 302 -24.86 9.56 11.67
N SER A 303 -25.20 10.83 11.48
CA SER A 303 -25.70 11.35 10.21
C SER A 303 -24.84 12.52 9.73
N LEU A 304 -25.02 12.97 8.50
CA LEU A 304 -24.34 14.17 7.99
C LEU A 304 -24.68 15.45 8.78
N ARG A 305 -25.74 15.45 9.59
CA ARG A 305 -26.13 16.58 10.46
C ARG A 305 -25.42 16.56 11.83
N ASP A 306 -24.89 15.39 12.22
CA ASP A 306 -24.07 15.20 13.42
C ASP A 306 -22.79 14.44 13.00
N PRO A 307 -21.86 15.10 12.26
CA PRO A 307 -20.72 14.42 11.67
C PRO A 307 -19.69 14.06 12.74
N ARG A 308 -19.40 12.77 12.84
CA ARG A 308 -18.34 12.22 13.69
C ARG A 308 -17.09 11.87 12.91
N ASP A 309 -17.28 11.57 11.64
CA ASP A 309 -16.22 11.44 10.66
C ASP A 309 -16.02 12.76 9.93
N TRP A 310 -14.81 13.26 9.95
CA TRP A 310 -14.43 14.45 9.21
C TRP A 310 -13.00 14.38 8.72
N ASN A 311 -12.75 15.08 7.65
CA ASN A 311 -11.41 15.34 7.15
C ASN A 311 -11.25 16.82 6.79
N GLY A 312 -10.03 17.33 6.90
CA GLY A 312 -9.69 18.67 6.48
C GLY A 312 -8.25 18.72 6.03
N SER A 313 -8.00 19.48 4.97
CA SER A 313 -6.65 19.75 4.50
C SER A 313 -6.50 21.18 4.00
N VAL A 314 -5.29 21.70 4.17
CA VAL A 314 -4.87 23.00 3.64
C VAL A 314 -3.58 22.77 2.90
N ALA A 315 -3.49 23.25 1.67
CA ALA A 315 -2.29 23.15 0.85
C ALA A 315 -2.00 24.50 0.21
N PHE A 316 -0.81 25.00 0.45
CA PHE A 316 -0.27 26.25 -0.10
C PHE A 316 0.79 25.90 -1.14
N ALA A 317 0.80 26.63 -2.25
CA ALA A 317 1.86 26.58 -3.22
C ALA A 317 2.30 27.99 -3.62
N GLN A 318 3.58 28.11 -3.91
CA GLN A 318 4.18 29.31 -4.49
C GLN A 318 5.18 28.88 -5.56
N ARG A 319 5.16 29.59 -6.69
CA ARG A 319 6.03 29.34 -7.84
C ARG A 319 6.71 30.62 -8.27
N SER A 320 7.97 30.53 -8.62
CA SER A 320 8.79 31.54 -9.28
C SER A 320 9.38 30.91 -10.55
N GLU A 321 10.17 31.64 -11.29
CA GLU A 321 10.79 31.18 -12.54
C GLU A 321 11.65 29.92 -12.32
N ASP A 322 12.42 29.90 -11.23
CA ASP A 322 13.42 28.89 -10.93
C ASP A 322 13.14 28.04 -9.69
N TRP A 323 12.05 28.29 -8.93
CA TRP A 323 11.71 27.49 -7.76
C TRP A 323 10.21 27.38 -7.51
N GLN A 324 9.85 26.31 -6.81
CA GLN A 324 8.48 26.03 -6.35
C GLN A 324 8.51 25.57 -4.89
N LEU A 325 7.53 25.99 -4.11
CA LEU A 325 7.29 25.58 -2.74
C LEU A 325 5.88 25.05 -2.61
N VAL A 326 5.73 23.87 -2.00
CA VAL A 326 4.44 23.31 -1.58
C VAL A 326 4.51 23.01 -0.09
N ALA A 327 3.53 23.50 0.66
CA ALA A 327 3.33 23.18 2.07
C ALA A 327 1.90 22.74 2.29
N ALA A 328 1.68 21.57 2.88
CA ALA A 328 0.35 21.07 3.12
C ALA A 328 0.23 20.43 4.50
N TYR A 329 -0.98 20.50 5.05
CA TYR A 329 -1.37 19.85 6.30
C TYR A 329 -2.73 19.20 6.11
N ALA A 330 -2.87 17.96 6.60
CA ALA A 330 -4.12 17.23 6.58
C ALA A 330 -4.40 16.61 7.96
N ARG A 331 -5.66 16.62 8.35
CA ARG A 331 -6.19 15.96 9.53
C ARG A 331 -7.43 15.17 9.14
N ARG A 332 -7.48 13.90 9.59
CA ARG A 332 -8.61 13.01 9.32
C ARG A 332 -8.97 12.27 10.60
N ARG A 333 -10.24 12.25 10.93
CA ARG A 333 -10.77 11.45 12.03
C ARG A 333 -11.94 10.62 11.51
N GLN A 334 -11.86 9.34 11.75
CA GLN A 334 -12.91 8.37 11.43
C GLN A 334 -13.22 7.54 12.68
N GLY A 335 -14.49 7.40 13.01
CA GLY A 335 -14.94 6.50 14.07
C GLY A 335 -14.99 5.03 13.59
N ASN A 336 -15.47 4.15 14.45
CA ASN A 336 -15.83 2.81 14.01
C ASN A 336 -17.00 2.90 13.03
N TYR A 337 -16.94 2.18 11.92
CA TYR A 337 -18.02 2.14 10.95
C TYR A 337 -19.05 1.06 11.29
N PHE A 338 -20.21 1.11 10.62
CA PHE A 338 -21.26 0.11 10.72
C PHE A 338 -21.27 -0.78 9.48
N ALA A 339 -21.52 -2.08 9.68
CA ALA A 339 -21.62 -3.05 8.61
C ALA A 339 -22.85 -2.80 7.71
N GLY A 340 -22.83 -3.34 6.50
CA GLY A 340 -24.01 -3.37 5.65
C GLY A 340 -25.10 -4.25 6.25
N SER A 341 -26.34 -4.05 5.82
CA SER A 341 -27.48 -4.82 6.35
C SER A 341 -28.08 -5.82 5.36
N ASN A 342 -27.78 -5.69 4.07
CA ASN A 342 -28.42 -6.50 3.03
C ASN A 342 -27.58 -7.70 2.61
N GLY A 343 -28.18 -8.89 2.61
CA GLY A 343 -27.57 -10.12 2.10
C GLY A 343 -26.65 -10.88 3.08
N ALA A 344 -26.72 -10.55 4.39
CA ALA A 344 -25.91 -11.21 5.42
C ALA A 344 -26.21 -12.73 5.53
N HIS A 345 -27.47 -13.15 5.31
CA HIS A 345 -27.90 -14.55 5.32
C HIS A 345 -27.05 -15.48 4.43
N ARG A 346 -26.39 -14.93 3.41
CA ARG A 346 -25.48 -15.68 2.55
C ARG A 346 -24.27 -16.23 3.30
N TYR A 347 -23.88 -15.62 4.41
CA TYR A 347 -22.79 -16.09 5.26
C TYR A 347 -23.25 -17.14 6.26
N ASP A 348 -24.53 -17.15 6.63
CA ASP A 348 -25.14 -18.15 7.51
C ASP A 348 -25.28 -19.51 6.80
N ASP A 349 -25.62 -19.48 5.51
CA ASP A 349 -25.82 -20.68 4.68
C ASP A 349 -24.52 -21.32 4.19
N GLN A 350 -23.38 -20.62 4.30
CA GLN A 350 -22.11 -21.08 3.78
C GLN A 350 -21.17 -21.55 4.90
N HIS A 351 -20.96 -22.83 5.02
CA HIS A 351 -20.00 -23.43 5.94
C HIS A 351 -18.56 -23.27 5.47
N LEU A 352 -18.12 -22.04 5.19
CA LEU A 352 -16.72 -21.75 4.98
C LEU A 352 -16.03 -21.85 6.34
N SER A 353 -15.42 -22.96 6.64
CA SER A 353 -14.70 -23.16 7.90
C SER A 353 -13.20 -23.10 7.68
N SER A 354 -12.51 -22.44 8.58
CA SER A 354 -11.07 -22.62 8.73
C SER A 354 -10.85 -23.87 9.57
N GLY A 355 -10.43 -24.96 8.97
CA GLY A 355 -10.20 -26.21 9.68
C GLY A 355 -9.35 -26.01 10.94
N GLY A 356 -9.80 -26.54 12.05
CA GLY A 356 -9.07 -26.56 13.32
C GLY A 356 -9.18 -25.33 14.22
N THR A 357 -9.67 -24.18 13.76
CA THR A 357 -9.81 -22.97 14.61
C THR A 357 -11.23 -22.69 15.09
N GLY A 358 -12.21 -23.44 14.57
CA GLY A 358 -13.62 -23.22 14.87
C GLY A 358 -14.21 -21.92 14.28
N MET A 359 -13.44 -21.16 13.51
CA MET A 359 -13.96 -19.99 12.80
C MET A 359 -14.64 -20.40 11.49
N SER A 360 -15.83 -19.92 11.28
CA SER A 360 -16.61 -20.13 10.06
C SER A 360 -17.16 -18.78 9.58
N SER A 361 -17.66 -18.72 8.37
CA SER A 361 -18.40 -17.57 7.89
C SER A 361 -19.60 -17.23 8.80
N GLN A 362 -20.31 -18.27 9.27
CA GLN A 362 -21.37 -18.13 10.25
C GLN A 362 -20.87 -17.51 11.56
N ALA A 363 -19.74 -17.99 12.11
CA ALA A 363 -19.18 -17.44 13.33
C ALA A 363 -18.85 -15.94 13.22
N VAL A 364 -18.46 -15.47 12.04
CA VAL A 364 -18.19 -14.03 11.78
C VAL A 364 -19.52 -13.26 11.68
N SER A 365 -20.53 -13.78 10.99
CA SER A 365 -21.87 -13.13 10.89
C SER A 365 -22.59 -13.11 12.22
N ASP A 366 -22.38 -14.12 13.07
CA ASP A 366 -22.92 -14.17 14.43
C ASP A 366 -22.25 -13.13 15.36
N MET A 367 -20.96 -12.80 15.13
CA MET A 367 -20.27 -11.76 15.89
C MET A 367 -20.58 -10.34 15.42
N TYR A 368 -20.73 -10.17 14.11
CA TYR A 368 -21.03 -8.89 13.47
C TYR A 368 -22.36 -8.99 12.76
N HIS A 369 -23.45 -8.66 13.45
CA HIS A 369 -24.78 -8.67 12.83
C HIS A 369 -24.90 -7.60 11.74
N PRO A 370 -25.84 -7.79 10.81
CA PRO A 370 -26.17 -6.79 9.81
C PRO A 370 -26.49 -5.43 10.43
N GLY A 371 -25.77 -4.38 10.04
CA GLY A 371 -25.98 -3.03 10.54
C GLY A 371 -25.30 -2.71 11.88
N ASP A 372 -24.59 -3.65 12.49
CA ASP A 372 -23.86 -3.41 13.74
C ASP A 372 -22.57 -2.62 13.54
N GLU A 373 -22.14 -1.94 14.60
CA GLU A 373 -20.82 -1.30 14.68
C GLU A 373 -19.71 -2.34 14.58
N VAL A 374 -18.75 -2.10 13.68
CA VAL A 374 -17.54 -2.90 13.55
C VAL A 374 -16.44 -2.27 14.37
N LEU A 375 -16.21 -2.82 15.56
CA LEU A 375 -15.23 -2.33 16.53
C LEU A 375 -13.80 -2.43 15.98
N ASN A 376 -12.89 -1.60 16.49
CA ASN A 376 -11.47 -1.55 16.10
C ASN A 376 -11.21 -1.11 14.64
N THR A 377 -12.10 -0.29 14.08
CA THR A 377 -11.96 0.23 12.70
C THR A 377 -11.73 1.74 12.61
N HIS A 378 -11.66 2.41 13.76
CA HIS A 378 -11.41 3.86 13.84
C HIS A 378 -9.99 4.24 13.41
N THR A 379 -9.83 5.46 12.89
CA THR A 379 -8.53 6.07 12.60
C THR A 379 -8.52 7.55 12.96
N ASP A 380 -7.40 8.03 13.46
CA ASP A 380 -7.13 9.45 13.72
C ASP A 380 -5.74 9.78 13.17
N ASN A 381 -5.69 10.47 12.03
CA ASN A 381 -4.49 10.73 11.26
C ASN A 381 -4.15 12.22 11.22
N GLU A 382 -2.89 12.54 11.38
CA GLU A 382 -2.32 13.87 11.21
C GLU A 382 -1.13 13.79 10.25
N SER A 383 -1.11 14.66 9.23
CA SER A 383 -0.11 14.61 8.15
C SER A 383 0.36 16.00 7.80
N ALA A 384 1.65 16.14 7.47
CA ALA A 384 2.21 17.35 6.92
C ALA A 384 3.18 17.03 5.78
N LEU A 385 3.23 17.93 4.81
CA LEU A 385 4.11 17.90 3.66
C LEU A 385 4.80 19.23 3.49
N LEU A 386 6.11 19.22 3.25
CA LEU A 386 6.88 20.34 2.78
C LEU A 386 7.72 19.89 1.58
N LYS A 387 7.55 20.52 0.44
CA LYS A 387 8.27 20.19 -0.79
C LYS A 387 8.82 21.47 -1.40
N PHE A 388 10.12 21.50 -1.65
CA PHE A 388 10.81 22.60 -2.31
C PHE A 388 11.49 22.07 -3.58
N THR A 389 11.16 22.64 -4.70
CA THR A 389 11.77 22.31 -5.99
C THR A 389 12.55 23.52 -6.48
N TRP A 390 13.79 23.30 -6.93
CA TRP A 390 14.67 24.31 -7.49
C TRP A 390 15.18 23.88 -8.86
N THR A 391 15.01 24.74 -9.84
CA THR A 391 15.41 24.56 -11.25
C THR A 391 16.37 25.68 -11.62
N PRO A 392 17.67 25.63 -11.18
CA PRO A 392 18.64 26.71 -11.36
C PRO A 392 18.91 27.03 -12.83
N ASN A 393 18.65 26.10 -13.70
CA ASN A 393 18.73 26.21 -15.15
C ASN A 393 17.84 25.09 -15.77
N PRO A 394 17.52 25.15 -17.08
CA PRO A 394 16.69 24.14 -17.76
C PRO A 394 17.21 22.68 -17.63
N ASP A 395 18.52 22.53 -17.46
CA ASP A 395 19.19 21.24 -17.41
C ASP A 395 19.09 20.54 -16.06
N GLN A 396 18.76 21.28 -14.99
CA GLN A 396 18.82 20.76 -13.62
C GLN A 396 17.55 21.00 -12.85
N ARG A 397 17.12 19.98 -12.14
CA ARG A 397 16.01 20.06 -11.18
C ARG A 397 16.40 19.35 -9.88
N LEU A 398 16.28 20.06 -8.76
CA LEU A 398 16.44 19.52 -7.42
C LEU A 398 15.09 19.61 -6.70
N GLU A 399 14.73 18.56 -5.97
CA GLU A 399 13.51 18.54 -5.16
C GLU A 399 13.81 17.97 -3.78
N LEU A 400 13.57 18.75 -2.74
CA LEU A 400 13.59 18.32 -1.35
C LEU A 400 12.16 18.15 -0.87
N SER A 401 11.80 16.94 -0.45
CA SER A 401 10.49 16.61 0.12
C SER A 401 10.63 16.10 1.55
N HIS A 402 9.81 16.60 2.46
CA HIS A 402 9.68 16.12 3.83
C HIS A 402 8.23 15.83 4.16
N ARG A 403 7.96 14.62 4.66
CA ARG A 403 6.63 14.16 5.07
C ARG A 403 6.62 13.74 6.53
N TYR A 404 5.63 14.19 7.24
CA TYR A 404 5.27 13.74 8.59
C TYR A 404 3.91 13.06 8.55
N PHE A 405 3.80 11.92 9.23
CA PHE A 405 2.55 11.21 9.44
C PHE A 405 2.49 10.70 10.87
N ASN A 406 1.37 10.91 11.54
CA ASN A 406 1.09 10.39 12.87
C ASN A 406 -0.33 9.83 12.89
N SER A 407 -0.50 8.61 13.36
CA SER A 407 -1.78 7.92 13.37
C SER A 407 -2.00 7.17 14.66
N SER A 408 -3.25 7.20 15.11
CA SER A 408 -3.82 6.28 16.09
C SER A 408 -4.96 5.51 15.41
N PHE A 409 -4.92 4.19 15.44
CA PHE A 409 -5.85 3.36 14.67
C PHE A 409 -6.32 2.15 15.47
N GLY A 410 -7.55 1.74 15.16
CA GLY A 410 -8.09 0.47 15.61
C GLY A 410 -7.39 -0.70 14.93
N GLU A 411 -7.19 -1.76 15.68
CA GLU A 411 -6.58 -2.98 15.17
C GLU A 411 -7.07 -4.18 15.95
N ILE A 412 -7.38 -5.26 15.26
CA ILE A 412 -7.72 -6.54 15.86
C ILE A 412 -6.84 -7.65 15.28
N MET A 413 -6.32 -8.50 16.16
CA MET A 413 -5.64 -9.71 15.73
C MET A 413 -6.68 -10.78 15.32
N PRO A 414 -6.41 -11.58 14.29
CA PRO A 414 -7.33 -12.65 13.88
C PRO A 414 -7.68 -13.60 15.01
N SER A 415 -6.75 -13.88 15.90
CA SER A 415 -6.94 -14.73 17.08
C SER A 415 -7.85 -14.14 18.15
N ALA A 416 -8.12 -12.84 18.09
CA ALA A 416 -9.01 -12.15 19.02
C ALA A 416 -10.45 -12.08 18.53
N ILE A 417 -10.71 -12.46 17.28
CA ILE A 417 -12.04 -12.66 16.77
C ILE A 417 -12.55 -13.95 17.40
N GLY A 418 -13.51 -13.81 18.32
CA GLY A 418 -13.96 -14.88 19.20
C GLY A 418 -14.49 -16.08 18.45
N ARG A 419 -14.49 -17.22 19.11
CA ARG A 419 -15.14 -18.42 18.57
C ARG A 419 -16.58 -18.45 19.02
N VAL A 420 -17.49 -18.54 18.07
CA VAL A 420 -18.88 -18.93 18.32
C VAL A 420 -18.90 -20.45 18.11
N GLY A 421 -19.03 -21.19 19.17
CA GLY A 421 -19.12 -22.65 19.13
C GLY A 421 -19.33 -23.19 20.52
N GLU A 422 -20.06 -24.25 20.64
CA GLU A 422 -20.29 -24.97 21.90
C GLU A 422 -18.95 -25.30 22.54
N SER A 423 -18.80 -24.95 23.81
CA SER A 423 -17.62 -25.23 24.61
C SER A 423 -17.42 -26.75 24.70
N ASN A 424 -16.34 -27.26 24.22
CA ASN A 424 -15.83 -28.50 24.81
C ASN A 424 -14.95 -28.14 26.03
N GLU A 425 -14.82 -29.03 26.96
CA GLU A 425 -14.28 -28.87 28.33
C GLU A 425 -12.88 -28.22 28.45
N TRP A 426 -12.23 -27.85 27.33
CA TRP A 426 -10.84 -27.44 27.28
C TRP A 426 -10.60 -25.95 26.98
N VAL A 427 -11.63 -25.20 26.61
CA VAL A 427 -11.47 -23.80 26.21
C VAL A 427 -12.60 -22.97 26.80
N THR A 428 -12.27 -22.19 27.79
CA THR A 428 -13.19 -21.22 28.37
C THR A 428 -13.25 -20.01 27.45
N TYR A 429 -14.32 -19.90 26.71
CA TYR A 429 -14.64 -18.68 25.99
C TYR A 429 -15.48 -17.78 26.84
N VAL A 430 -15.40 -16.49 26.56
CA VAL A 430 -16.44 -15.56 27.00
C VAL A 430 -17.74 -16.04 26.35
N ASP A 431 -18.51 -16.77 27.14
CA ASP A 431 -19.72 -17.49 26.74
C ASP A 431 -20.92 -16.54 26.64
N LYS A 432 -20.70 -15.41 25.98
CA LYS A 432 -21.80 -14.61 25.45
C LYS A 432 -21.53 -14.51 23.99
N ALA A 433 -22.19 -15.38 23.24
CA ALA A 433 -22.30 -15.28 21.80
C ALA A 433 -22.32 -13.79 21.42
N ASN A 434 -21.45 -13.40 20.47
CA ASN A 434 -21.46 -12.08 19.87
C ASN A 434 -20.85 -10.93 20.68
N THR A 435 -19.80 -11.17 21.47
CA THR A 435 -19.10 -10.11 22.20
C THR A 435 -17.76 -9.83 21.54
N MET A 436 -17.61 -8.67 20.91
CA MET A 436 -16.35 -8.13 20.42
C MET A 436 -15.92 -6.97 21.29
N PHE A 437 -14.63 -6.84 21.53
CA PHE A 437 -14.08 -5.78 22.39
C PHE A 437 -13.43 -4.67 21.57
N GLN A 438 -13.55 -3.42 22.06
CA GLN A 438 -12.73 -2.32 21.58
C GLN A 438 -11.36 -2.37 22.26
N PHE A 439 -10.33 -2.64 21.49
CA PHE A 439 -8.96 -2.76 22.00
C PHE A 439 -8.23 -1.42 22.05
N GLU A 440 -7.10 -1.39 22.78
CA GLU A 440 -6.19 -0.24 22.78
C GLU A 440 -5.69 0.04 21.36
N PRO A 441 -5.73 1.31 20.90
CA PRO A 441 -5.34 1.64 19.54
C PRO A 441 -3.84 1.49 19.30
N GLY A 442 -3.50 0.96 18.15
CA GLY A 442 -2.16 1.04 17.63
C GLY A 442 -1.75 2.49 17.36
N LYS A 443 -0.44 2.76 17.36
CA LYS A 443 0.13 4.09 17.06
C LYS A 443 1.26 3.94 16.06
N MET A 444 1.27 4.85 15.08
CA MET A 444 2.30 4.93 14.07
C MET A 444 2.75 6.37 13.89
N ARG A 445 4.07 6.58 13.84
CA ARG A 445 4.67 7.86 13.47
C ARG A 445 5.73 7.63 12.41
N VAL A 446 5.63 8.37 11.29
CA VAL A 446 6.57 8.30 10.18
C VAL A 446 7.11 9.70 9.89
N ASN A 447 8.42 9.79 9.71
CA ASN A 447 9.11 10.95 9.13
C ASN A 447 9.90 10.45 7.93
N ALA A 448 9.67 11.01 6.77
CA ALA A 448 10.35 10.66 5.54
C ALA A 448 10.85 11.90 4.84
N THR A 449 12.12 11.88 4.46
CA THR A 449 12.78 12.98 3.72
C THR A 449 13.43 12.40 2.49
N SER A 450 13.29 13.06 1.35
CA SER A 450 13.98 12.71 0.11
C SER A 450 14.55 13.95 -0.57
N LEU A 451 15.71 13.79 -1.16
CA LEU A 451 16.35 14.76 -2.05
C LEU A 451 16.50 14.09 -3.42
N ARG A 452 15.80 14.60 -4.41
CA ARG A 452 15.86 14.14 -5.80
C ARG A 452 16.61 15.16 -6.64
N HIS A 453 17.48 14.70 -7.53
CA HIS A 453 18.22 15.50 -8.47
C HIS A 453 18.11 14.89 -9.86
N ARG A 454 17.73 15.69 -10.84
CA ARG A 454 17.78 15.36 -12.26
C ARG A 454 18.72 16.32 -12.95
N TYR A 455 19.61 15.75 -13.79
CA TYR A 455 20.51 16.50 -14.65
C TYR A 455 20.43 15.98 -16.07
N ARG A 456 19.95 16.83 -16.98
CA ARG A 456 19.73 16.50 -18.40
C ARG A 456 20.13 17.70 -19.27
N PRO A 457 21.44 17.84 -19.55
CA PRO A 457 21.94 18.96 -20.37
C PRO A 457 21.58 18.73 -21.85
N GLU A 458 21.07 19.79 -22.51
CA GLU A 458 20.73 19.74 -23.93
C GLU A 458 21.94 19.41 -24.82
N ALA A 459 23.13 19.92 -24.46
CA ALA A 459 24.36 19.69 -25.21
C ALA A 459 24.88 18.25 -25.15
N HIS A 460 24.35 17.41 -24.24
CA HIS A 460 24.87 16.06 -23.98
C HIS A 460 23.75 15.02 -23.91
N PRO A 461 23.24 14.53 -25.07
CA PRO A 461 22.11 13.58 -25.13
C PRO A 461 22.40 12.22 -24.47
N TRP A 462 23.65 11.95 -24.09
CA TRP A 462 24.08 10.78 -23.36
C TRP A 462 23.89 10.92 -21.84
N LEU A 463 23.47 12.10 -21.33
CA LEU A 463 23.20 12.35 -19.92
C LEU A 463 21.71 12.64 -19.70
N ASP A 464 21.05 11.81 -18.93
CA ASP A 464 19.77 12.02 -18.27
C ASP A 464 19.85 11.33 -16.91
N LEU A 465 20.59 12.00 -16.00
CA LEU A 465 20.93 11.47 -14.68
C LEU A 465 19.78 11.77 -13.72
N ASN A 466 19.30 10.73 -13.05
CA ASN A 466 18.36 10.83 -11.94
C ASN A 466 19.00 10.22 -10.69
N SER A 467 19.05 11.00 -9.60
CA SER A 467 19.59 10.54 -8.32
C SER A 467 18.65 10.88 -7.18
N THR A 468 18.45 9.95 -6.25
CA THR A 468 17.59 10.14 -5.06
C THR A 468 18.33 9.70 -3.82
N LEU A 469 18.46 10.58 -2.85
CA LEU A 469 18.88 10.27 -1.49
C LEU A 469 17.64 10.35 -0.59
N TRP A 470 17.36 9.31 0.18
CA TRP A 470 16.18 9.29 1.03
C TRP A 470 16.47 8.74 2.44
N PHE A 471 15.66 9.18 3.40
CA PHE A 471 15.72 8.76 4.79
C PHE A 471 14.31 8.65 5.36
N THR A 472 13.99 7.52 6.00
CA THR A 472 12.70 7.28 6.66
C THR A 472 12.92 6.78 8.09
N THR A 473 12.21 7.37 9.04
CA THR A 473 12.10 6.87 10.40
C THR A 473 10.64 6.56 10.70
N ALA A 474 10.38 5.34 11.16
CA ALA A 474 9.07 4.91 11.59
C ALA A 474 9.12 4.40 13.03
N THR A 475 8.17 4.82 13.86
CA THR A 475 7.94 4.27 15.21
C THR A 475 6.56 3.66 15.23
N SER A 476 6.50 2.36 15.56
CA SER A 476 5.28 1.55 15.58
C SER A 476 5.06 0.98 16.95
N ARG A 477 3.89 1.23 17.54
CA ARG A 477 3.43 0.59 18.77
C ARG A 477 2.12 -0.13 18.50
N MET A 478 2.06 -1.42 18.77
CA MET A 478 0.90 -2.26 18.55
C MET A 478 0.62 -3.12 19.76
N PHE A 479 -0.65 -3.40 19.97
CA PHE A 479 -1.10 -4.18 21.12
C PHE A 479 -1.62 -5.54 20.66
N ASN A 480 -1.40 -6.54 21.53
CA ASN A 480 -1.99 -7.85 21.32
C ASN A 480 -3.44 -7.84 21.82
N SER A 481 -4.37 -8.02 20.91
CA SER A 481 -5.80 -8.11 21.21
C SER A 481 -6.24 -9.55 21.58
N ASN A 482 -5.34 -10.39 22.05
CA ASN A 482 -5.67 -11.78 22.36
C ASN A 482 -6.23 -11.92 23.79
N ILE A 483 -7.55 -12.01 23.92
CA ILE A 483 -8.23 -12.32 25.18
C ILE A 483 -8.47 -13.83 25.31
N ALA A 484 -8.26 -14.60 24.26
CA ALA A 484 -8.72 -15.99 24.13
C ALA A 484 -8.24 -16.96 25.21
N ASN A 485 -7.32 -16.58 26.07
CA ASN A 485 -6.76 -17.44 27.11
C ASN A 485 -6.99 -16.93 28.54
N THR A 486 -7.97 -16.04 28.76
CA THR A 486 -8.23 -15.51 30.11
C THR A 486 -9.49 -16.11 30.70
N PRO A 487 -9.37 -17.10 31.57
CA PRO A 487 -10.50 -17.69 32.29
C PRO A 487 -11.26 -16.67 33.17
N LEU A 488 -10.71 -15.47 33.31
CA LEU A 488 -11.06 -14.51 34.35
C LEU A 488 -12.32 -13.69 34.07
N PHE A 489 -12.84 -13.72 32.83
CA PHE A 489 -14.01 -12.91 32.48
C PHE A 489 -15.33 -13.67 32.40
N LYS A 490 -15.31 -14.99 32.52
CA LYS A 490 -16.51 -15.84 32.36
C LYS A 490 -17.66 -15.42 33.31
N ASP A 491 -17.29 -14.99 34.53
CA ASP A 491 -18.27 -14.69 35.60
C ASP A 491 -18.18 -13.24 36.10
N VAL A 492 -17.41 -12.36 35.41
CA VAL A 492 -17.31 -10.96 35.82
C VAL A 492 -18.45 -10.16 35.21
N PRO A 493 -19.30 -9.53 36.01
CA PRO A 493 -20.34 -8.61 35.51
C PRO A 493 -19.72 -7.49 34.69
N ASN A 494 -20.41 -7.04 33.63
CA ASN A 494 -19.93 -6.01 32.71
C ASN A 494 -19.52 -4.70 33.38
N ASP A 495 -20.13 -4.36 34.52
CA ASP A 495 -19.84 -3.19 35.35
C ASP A 495 -18.58 -3.36 36.22
N GLN A 496 -18.06 -4.56 36.35
CA GLN A 496 -16.86 -4.89 37.09
C GLN A 496 -15.68 -5.25 36.19
N MET A 497 -15.83 -5.19 34.89
CA MET A 497 -14.73 -5.40 33.95
C MET A 497 -13.71 -4.25 34.07
N PRO A 498 -12.39 -4.53 34.01
CA PRO A 498 -11.36 -3.48 34.06
C PRO A 498 -11.48 -2.52 32.88
N ASP A 499 -11.15 -1.25 33.09
CA ASP A 499 -11.25 -0.20 32.07
C ASP A 499 -10.29 -0.44 30.90
N THR A 500 -9.18 -1.09 31.16
CA THR A 500 -8.21 -1.49 30.14
C THR A 500 -7.68 -2.89 30.43
N LEU A 501 -7.49 -3.69 29.41
CA LEU A 501 -6.80 -4.99 29.53
C LEU A 501 -5.38 -4.85 30.06
N GLY A 502 -4.75 -3.68 29.82
CA GLY A 502 -3.40 -3.39 30.24
C GLY A 502 -3.20 -3.25 31.74
N GLU A 503 -4.23 -2.85 32.50
CA GLU A 503 -4.12 -2.69 33.95
C GLU A 503 -4.19 -4.03 34.67
N THR A 504 -4.90 -5.00 34.16
CA THR A 504 -5.11 -6.31 34.80
C THR A 504 -4.11 -7.39 34.36
N TYR A 505 -3.58 -7.29 33.10
CA TYR A 505 -2.75 -8.34 32.50
C TYR A 505 -1.39 -7.84 32.03
N GLY A 506 -0.98 -6.68 32.44
CA GLY A 506 0.15 -5.96 31.86
C GLY A 506 -0.20 -5.36 30.49
N PRO A 507 0.63 -4.47 29.97
CA PRO A 507 0.39 -3.91 28.64
C PRO A 507 0.38 -5.08 27.64
N GLY A 508 -0.74 -5.36 27.02
CA GLY A 508 -0.86 -6.32 25.92
C GLY A 508 -0.03 -5.90 24.70
N LEU A 509 1.16 -5.36 24.95
CA LEU A 509 2.08 -4.80 24.00
C LEU A 509 2.63 -5.92 23.10
N GLN A 510 2.23 -5.89 21.85
CA GLN A 510 2.70 -6.83 20.83
C GLN A 510 4.03 -6.39 20.25
N SER A 511 4.19 -5.10 20.01
CA SER A 511 5.36 -4.54 19.35
C SER A 511 5.51 -3.06 19.70
N ASP A 512 6.73 -2.65 20.03
CA ASP A 512 7.13 -1.25 20.13
C ASP A 512 8.54 -1.11 19.53
N VAL A 513 8.59 -0.81 18.24
CA VAL A 513 9.83 -0.79 17.46
C VAL A 513 10.02 0.52 16.74
N LYS A 514 11.27 0.89 16.56
CA LYS A 514 11.71 2.00 15.73
C LYS A 514 12.55 1.46 14.58
N THR A 515 12.10 1.75 13.37
CA THR A 515 12.81 1.39 12.12
C THR A 515 13.37 2.65 11.49
N ARG A 516 14.65 2.64 11.13
CA ARG A 516 15.34 3.68 10.37
C ARG A 516 15.80 3.07 9.07
N ARG A 517 15.48 3.71 7.97
CA ARG A 517 15.89 3.29 6.63
C ARG A 517 16.47 4.50 5.89
N TRP A 518 17.49 4.26 5.09
CA TRP A 518 18.00 5.24 4.16
C TRP A 518 18.53 4.56 2.92
N GLY A 519 18.55 5.27 1.82
CA GLY A 519 19.06 4.74 0.56
C GLY A 519 19.48 5.84 -0.40
N LEU A 520 20.29 5.41 -1.35
CA LEU A 520 20.74 6.21 -2.47
C LEU A 520 20.50 5.41 -3.74
N ASP A 521 19.79 6.01 -4.67
CA ASP A 521 19.48 5.45 -5.98
C ASP A 521 19.98 6.43 -7.04
N SER A 522 20.65 5.92 -8.07
CA SER A 522 21.10 6.74 -9.19
C SER A 522 20.97 5.98 -10.49
N SER A 523 20.48 6.63 -11.53
CA SER A 523 20.32 6.05 -12.85
C SER A 523 20.60 7.08 -13.94
N ASN A 524 21.07 6.61 -15.08
CA ASN A 524 21.28 7.43 -16.28
C ASN A 524 20.62 6.79 -17.49
N THR A 525 20.17 7.62 -18.43
CA THR A 525 19.69 7.21 -19.74
C THR A 525 20.52 7.87 -20.82
N THR A 526 21.15 7.06 -21.68
CA THR A 526 21.92 7.49 -22.83
C THR A 526 21.17 7.12 -24.09
N ARG A 527 20.95 8.08 -24.99
CA ARG A 527 20.28 7.88 -26.27
C ARG A 527 21.24 8.23 -27.41
N PHE A 528 21.24 7.39 -28.44
CA PHE A 528 22.00 7.63 -29.66
C PHE A 528 21.35 6.91 -30.83
N SER A 529 21.56 7.43 -32.04
CA SER A 529 21.05 6.85 -33.28
C SER A 529 22.21 6.63 -34.24
N ASN A 530 22.12 5.58 -35.04
CA ASN A 530 23.06 5.26 -36.13
C ASN A 530 22.34 4.54 -37.26
N ASP A 531 23.05 4.10 -38.29
CA ASP A 531 22.50 3.39 -39.45
C ASP A 531 21.78 2.07 -39.13
N LEU A 532 22.00 1.55 -37.90
CA LEU A 532 21.37 0.32 -37.40
C LEU A 532 20.09 0.60 -36.59
N GLY A 533 19.69 1.87 -36.42
CA GLY A 533 18.50 2.27 -35.72
C GLY A 533 18.76 3.09 -34.47
N ASP A 534 17.73 3.23 -33.63
CA ASP A 534 17.75 3.98 -32.36
C ASP A 534 18.11 3.11 -31.17
N TRP A 535 18.98 3.63 -30.32
CA TRP A 535 19.51 2.95 -29.16
C TRP A 535 19.22 3.74 -27.88
N THR A 536 18.75 3.06 -26.87
CA THR A 536 18.60 3.63 -25.52
C THR A 536 19.24 2.69 -24.50
N LEU A 537 20.32 3.16 -23.88
CA LEU A 537 20.99 2.47 -22.77
C LEU A 537 20.53 3.09 -21.45
N ARG A 538 19.91 2.29 -20.59
CA ARG A 538 19.55 2.67 -19.22
C ARG A 538 20.39 1.87 -18.24
N TYR A 539 21.00 2.54 -17.26
CA TYR A 539 21.80 1.88 -16.25
C TYR A 539 21.71 2.63 -14.92
N GLY A 540 21.90 1.92 -13.84
CA GLY A 540 21.80 2.53 -12.52
C GLY A 540 22.28 1.62 -11.40
N ALA A 541 22.38 2.20 -10.23
CA ALA A 541 22.74 1.51 -9.00
C ALA A 541 21.86 1.99 -7.84
N SER A 542 21.67 1.12 -6.86
CA SER A 542 20.99 1.46 -5.62
C SER A 542 21.69 0.85 -4.42
N PHE A 543 21.58 1.55 -3.31
CA PHE A 543 21.98 1.07 -2.00
C PHE A 543 20.94 1.44 -0.96
N GLN A 544 20.56 0.51 -0.09
CA GLN A 544 19.69 0.79 1.05
C GLN A 544 20.22 0.13 2.33
N HIS A 545 19.95 0.80 3.44
CA HIS A 545 20.24 0.31 4.78
C HIS A 545 19.01 0.44 5.66
N GLU A 546 18.74 -0.64 6.40
CA GLU A 546 17.65 -0.71 7.38
C GLU A 546 18.21 -1.08 8.75
N ASP A 547 17.73 -0.37 9.78
CA ASP A 547 18.02 -0.62 11.19
C ASP A 547 16.71 -0.61 11.97
N THR A 548 16.37 -1.74 12.58
CA THR A 548 15.20 -1.88 13.44
C THR A 548 15.65 -2.24 14.85
N ALA A 549 15.10 -1.56 15.83
CA ALA A 549 15.39 -1.77 17.25
C ALA A 549 14.15 -1.49 18.11
N PRO A 550 14.08 -2.04 19.34
CA PRO A 550 13.07 -1.65 20.32
C PRO A 550 13.06 -0.15 20.56
N ASN A 551 11.89 0.45 20.70
CA ASN A 551 11.72 1.87 20.99
C ASN A 551 11.59 2.13 22.51
N SER A 552 11.02 1.16 23.25
CA SER A 552 10.92 1.18 24.71
C SER A 552 11.98 0.30 25.35
N PRO A 553 12.29 0.49 26.64
CA PRO A 553 13.11 -0.45 27.42
C PRO A 553 12.58 -1.88 27.24
N VAL A 554 13.47 -2.80 27.04
CA VAL A 554 13.15 -4.20 26.76
C VAL A 554 12.30 -4.76 27.90
N LEU A 555 11.08 -5.19 27.59
CA LEU A 555 10.32 -6.06 28.47
C LEU A 555 11.15 -7.32 28.71
N PRO A 556 11.17 -7.88 29.92
CA PRO A 556 11.87 -9.12 30.20
C PRO A 556 11.50 -10.16 29.14
N VAL A 557 12.49 -10.81 28.59
CA VAL A 557 12.26 -11.87 27.63
C VAL A 557 11.39 -12.93 28.31
N ASP A 558 10.16 -13.07 27.85
CA ASP A 558 9.34 -14.21 28.26
C ASP A 558 9.91 -15.43 27.56
N TYR A 559 10.74 -16.14 28.26
CA TYR A 559 11.44 -17.33 27.77
C TYR A 559 10.48 -18.38 27.21
N ASN A 560 9.32 -18.55 27.83
CA ASN A 560 8.34 -19.59 27.45
C ASN A 560 7.64 -19.28 26.12
N ASN A 561 7.66 -18.02 25.70
CA ASN A 561 6.97 -17.58 24.50
C ASN A 561 7.88 -17.14 23.34
N ASN A 562 9.22 -17.25 23.48
CA ASN A 562 10.20 -16.80 22.46
C ASN A 562 9.93 -15.37 21.92
N ARG A 563 9.40 -14.49 22.76
CA ARG A 563 8.99 -13.14 22.36
C ARG A 563 10.14 -12.16 22.52
N TYR A 564 10.95 -12.06 21.50
CA TYR A 564 11.96 -11.01 21.40
C TYR A 564 11.36 -9.79 20.71
N LEU A 565 11.62 -8.58 21.19
CA LEU A 565 11.42 -7.38 20.40
C LEU A 565 12.44 -7.38 19.27
N ARG A 566 11.98 -7.15 18.03
CA ARG A 566 12.83 -7.22 16.84
C ARG A 566 13.99 -6.24 16.92
N SER A 567 15.19 -6.74 16.65
CA SER A 567 16.41 -5.94 16.61
C SER A 567 17.38 -6.49 15.57
N GLY A 568 17.70 -5.70 14.56
CA GLY A 568 18.57 -6.17 13.49
C GLY A 568 18.88 -5.10 12.45
N THR A 569 19.78 -5.43 11.54
CA THR A 569 20.17 -4.58 10.40
C THR A 569 20.11 -5.35 9.09
N ARG A 570 19.76 -4.65 8.01
CA ARG A 570 19.80 -5.16 6.65
C ARG A 570 20.44 -4.13 5.72
N ARG A 571 21.26 -4.61 4.80
CA ARG A 571 21.85 -3.82 3.71
C ARG A 571 21.56 -4.54 2.40
N GLU A 572 21.24 -3.76 1.39
CA GLU A 572 21.04 -4.25 0.04
C GLU A 572 21.67 -3.29 -0.95
N ALA A 573 22.35 -3.83 -1.94
CA ALA A 573 22.93 -3.08 -3.04
C ALA A 573 22.54 -3.73 -4.37
N SER A 574 22.29 -2.96 -5.40
CA SER A 574 22.04 -3.49 -6.73
C SER A 574 22.61 -2.62 -7.83
N VAL A 575 22.92 -3.26 -8.94
CA VAL A 575 23.30 -2.62 -10.20
C VAL A 575 22.37 -3.15 -11.29
N VAL A 576 21.89 -2.27 -12.16
CA VAL A 576 20.97 -2.61 -13.24
C VAL A 576 21.46 -1.98 -14.55
N ALA A 577 21.32 -2.70 -15.65
CA ALA A 577 21.54 -2.16 -16.98
C ALA A 577 20.60 -2.80 -17.98
N SER A 578 20.13 -2.02 -18.94
CA SER A 578 19.35 -2.49 -20.09
C SER A 578 19.64 -1.68 -21.34
N LEU A 579 19.66 -2.36 -22.47
CA LEU A 579 19.83 -1.79 -23.79
C LEU A 579 18.55 -2.04 -24.59
N GLN A 580 17.93 -0.98 -25.05
CA GLN A 580 16.84 -1.02 -26.00
C GLN A 580 17.38 -0.68 -27.38
N TRP A 581 17.03 -1.48 -28.37
CA TRP A 581 17.37 -1.30 -29.77
C TRP A 581 16.12 -1.29 -30.63
N GLN A 582 15.94 -0.26 -31.40
CA GLN A 582 14.84 -0.09 -32.37
C GLN A 582 15.42 -0.01 -33.77
N PRO A 583 15.60 -1.18 -34.42
CA PRO A 583 16.14 -1.22 -35.81
C PRO A 583 15.17 -0.68 -36.84
N TRP A 584 13.87 -0.79 -36.59
CA TRP A 584 12.80 -0.33 -37.46
C TRP A 584 11.64 0.21 -36.60
N ASP A 585 10.79 1.07 -37.18
CA ASP A 585 9.66 1.65 -36.47
C ASP A 585 8.70 0.59 -35.89
N TRP A 586 8.59 -0.57 -36.57
CA TRP A 586 7.70 -1.65 -36.16
C TRP A 586 8.30 -2.61 -35.12
N LEU A 587 9.61 -2.55 -34.81
CA LEU A 587 10.26 -3.47 -33.90
C LEU A 587 11.14 -2.75 -32.88
N SER A 588 10.91 -3.00 -31.61
CA SER A 588 11.80 -2.59 -30.51
C SER A 588 12.17 -3.80 -29.64
N LEU A 589 13.43 -4.00 -29.41
CA LEU A 589 14.01 -5.08 -28.60
C LEU A 589 14.72 -4.48 -27.39
N THR A 590 14.44 -5.02 -26.20
CA THR A 590 15.14 -4.63 -24.97
C THR A 590 15.78 -5.85 -24.33
N ALA A 591 17.04 -5.77 -23.96
CA ALA A 591 17.72 -6.79 -23.19
C ALA A 591 18.46 -6.15 -22.02
N GLY A 592 18.53 -6.83 -20.88
CA GLY A 592 19.23 -6.28 -19.71
C GLY A 592 19.22 -7.22 -18.53
N GLY A 593 19.56 -6.68 -17.37
CA GLY A 593 19.55 -7.46 -16.14
C GLY A 593 19.94 -6.63 -14.92
N ARG A 594 19.70 -7.23 -13.76
CA ARG A 594 20.02 -6.69 -12.43
C ARG A 594 20.90 -7.66 -11.67
N PHE A 595 21.94 -7.16 -11.05
CA PHE A 595 22.67 -7.87 -10.00
C PHE A 595 22.29 -7.27 -8.65
N ILE A 596 22.07 -8.13 -7.64
CA ILE A 596 21.68 -7.74 -6.28
C ILE A 596 22.49 -8.51 -5.26
N ASP A 597 22.96 -7.82 -4.21
CA ASP A 597 23.64 -8.37 -3.03
C ASP A 597 22.93 -7.90 -1.76
N TYR A 598 22.82 -8.77 -0.75
CA TYR A 598 22.25 -8.39 0.54
C TYR A 598 23.01 -9.00 1.70
N ARG A 599 22.91 -8.34 2.86
CA ARG A 599 23.41 -8.83 4.15
C ARG A 599 22.45 -8.43 5.26
N THR A 600 22.12 -9.41 6.11
CA THR A 600 21.34 -9.18 7.33
C THR A 600 22.10 -9.65 8.55
N ARG A 601 21.80 -8.97 9.69
CA ARG A 601 22.32 -9.35 10.99
C ARG A 601 21.20 -9.22 12.02
N ASP A 602 20.86 -10.32 12.67
CA ASP A 602 20.03 -10.32 13.86
C ASP A 602 20.89 -9.91 15.07
N ARG A 603 20.40 -8.97 15.87
CA ARG A 603 21.03 -8.60 17.15
C ARG A 603 20.53 -9.49 18.28
N ASN A 604 19.35 -10.11 18.13
CA ASN A 604 18.83 -11.06 19.06
C ASN A 604 19.61 -12.38 18.96
N ARG A 605 19.71 -13.08 20.08
CA ARG A 605 20.41 -14.38 20.16
C ARG A 605 19.46 -15.39 20.78
N VAL A 606 19.34 -16.55 20.18
CA VAL A 606 18.54 -17.64 20.76
C VAL A 606 19.19 -18.09 22.07
N ALA A 607 18.46 -17.94 23.16
CA ALA A 607 18.85 -18.51 24.42
C ALA A 607 18.60 -20.02 24.40
N PHE A 608 19.44 -20.77 25.06
CA PHE A 608 19.23 -22.20 25.31
C PHE A 608 19.64 -22.51 26.75
N VAL A 609 19.05 -23.55 27.31
CA VAL A 609 19.43 -24.03 28.63
C VAL A 609 20.78 -24.71 28.52
N SER A 610 21.81 -24.11 29.13
CA SER A 610 23.15 -24.70 29.18
C SER A 610 23.34 -25.67 30.31
N GLU A 611 22.63 -25.43 31.43
CA GLU A 611 22.63 -26.27 32.58
C GLU A 611 21.22 -26.39 33.13
N SER A 612 20.85 -27.59 33.55
CA SER A 612 19.59 -27.86 34.24
C SER A 612 19.82 -28.80 35.42
N ARG A 613 18.98 -28.72 36.40
CA ARG A 613 18.89 -29.68 37.48
C ARG A 613 17.56 -30.41 37.47
N ASP A 614 17.55 -31.64 37.88
CA ASP A 614 16.33 -32.40 38.03
C ASP A 614 15.60 -31.94 39.31
N LEU A 615 14.34 -31.57 39.18
CA LEU A 615 13.41 -31.40 40.26
C LEU A 615 12.46 -32.60 40.26
N ARG A 616 12.47 -33.35 41.34
CA ARG A 616 11.45 -34.38 41.55
C ARG A 616 10.24 -33.77 42.27
N TYR A 617 9.08 -34.04 41.78
CA TYR A 617 7.83 -33.54 42.34
C TYR A 617 6.72 -34.60 42.24
N THR A 618 5.74 -34.43 43.08
CA THR A 618 4.51 -35.24 43.06
C THR A 618 3.32 -34.29 43.15
N PHE A 619 2.16 -34.72 42.76
CA PHE A 619 0.96 -33.92 42.76
C PHE A 619 -0.01 -34.27 43.84
N ALA A 620 -0.77 -33.31 44.32
CA ALA A 620 -1.88 -33.48 45.21
C ALA A 620 -3.11 -32.78 44.67
N ARG A 621 -4.26 -33.36 44.88
CA ARG A 621 -5.54 -32.74 44.56
C ARG A 621 -6.03 -32.02 45.83
N LEU A 622 -6.25 -30.74 45.73
CA LEU A 622 -6.79 -29.91 46.79
C LEU A 622 -8.23 -29.51 46.48
N SER A 623 -9.09 -29.45 47.49
CA SER A 623 -10.41 -28.85 47.40
C SER A 623 -10.29 -27.33 47.20
N LYS A 624 -11.38 -26.65 46.86
CA LYS A 624 -11.43 -25.17 46.78
C LYS A 624 -10.99 -24.52 48.11
N ASP A 625 -11.17 -25.19 49.20
CA ASP A 625 -10.78 -24.73 50.56
C ASP A 625 -9.34 -25.14 50.93
N GLY A 626 -8.56 -25.65 49.98
CA GLY A 626 -7.17 -26.02 50.20
C GLY A 626 -6.96 -27.34 50.96
N GLN A 627 -8.02 -28.14 51.18
CA GLN A 627 -7.91 -29.45 51.82
C GLN A 627 -7.52 -30.52 50.81
N LEU A 628 -6.68 -31.49 51.29
CA LEU A 628 -6.26 -32.65 50.49
C LEU A 628 -7.44 -33.62 50.28
N LEU A 629 -7.75 -33.84 48.99
CA LEU A 629 -8.79 -34.82 48.66
C LEU A 629 -8.29 -36.27 48.79
N PRO A 630 -9.13 -37.21 49.23
CA PRO A 630 -8.76 -38.61 49.31
C PRO A 630 -8.25 -39.18 47.99
N GLY A 631 -7.14 -39.94 48.07
CA GLY A 631 -6.53 -40.55 46.89
C GLY A 631 -5.65 -39.64 46.02
N TRP A 632 -5.43 -38.41 46.44
CA TRP A 632 -4.57 -37.46 45.78
C TRP A 632 -3.40 -37.04 46.67
N TYR A 633 -2.28 -36.69 46.06
CA TYR A 633 -1.03 -36.36 46.72
C TYR A 633 -0.76 -34.89 46.70
N LYS A 634 -0.13 -34.37 47.71
CA LYS A 634 0.35 -32.98 47.78
C LYS A 634 1.56 -32.80 46.87
N GLU A 635 1.76 -31.61 46.35
CA GLU A 635 2.97 -31.25 45.64
C GLU A 635 4.10 -31.00 46.62
N TRP A 636 5.21 -31.70 46.45
CA TRP A 636 6.39 -31.58 47.30
C TRP A 636 7.56 -31.02 46.49
N TYR A 637 8.13 -29.95 46.96
CA TYR A 637 9.38 -29.43 46.47
C TYR A 637 10.50 -29.80 47.44
N PRO A 638 11.73 -30.12 46.91
CA PRO A 638 12.88 -30.27 47.79
C PRO A 638 13.26 -28.92 48.39
N ASP A 639 13.77 -28.92 49.62
CA ASP A 639 14.43 -27.79 50.23
C ASP A 639 15.73 -27.43 49.48
N ALA A 640 16.44 -26.39 49.93
CA ALA A 640 17.69 -25.95 49.34
C ALA A 640 18.78 -27.04 49.38
N GLN A 641 18.64 -28.06 50.19
CA GLN A 641 19.52 -29.21 50.34
C GLN A 641 19.04 -30.44 49.55
N GLY A 642 17.88 -30.35 48.89
CA GLY A 642 17.33 -31.45 48.10
C GLY A 642 16.47 -32.45 48.88
N ASN A 643 16.10 -32.15 50.13
CA ASN A 643 15.27 -33.04 50.95
C ASN A 643 13.79 -32.71 50.78
N TYR A 644 12.95 -33.73 50.78
CA TYR A 644 11.50 -33.60 50.78
C TYR A 644 10.97 -33.70 52.22
N THR A 645 10.65 -32.54 52.82
CA THR A 645 10.08 -32.48 54.14
C THR A 645 8.60 -32.06 54.09
N TYR A 646 7.87 -32.29 55.17
CA TYR A 646 6.48 -31.86 55.27
C TYR A 646 6.33 -30.33 55.17
N ASP A 647 7.32 -29.61 55.61
CA ASP A 647 7.36 -28.13 55.52
C ASP A 647 7.74 -27.62 54.14
N SER A 648 8.24 -28.48 53.25
CA SER A 648 8.47 -28.14 51.81
C SER A 648 7.20 -28.25 50.97
N LEU A 649 6.07 -28.54 51.62
CA LEU A 649 4.77 -28.62 51.02
C LEU A 649 4.27 -27.21 50.66
N ARG A 650 4.31 -26.84 49.41
CA ARG A 650 3.73 -25.59 48.97
C ARG A 650 2.44 -25.87 48.22
N ALA A 651 1.36 -25.28 48.69
CA ALA A 651 0.18 -25.10 47.86
C ALA A 651 0.55 -24.05 46.80
N THR A 652 0.69 -24.50 45.59
CA THR A 652 0.89 -23.53 44.49
C THR A 652 -0.41 -22.75 44.27
N PRO A 653 -0.37 -21.43 44.34
CA PRO A 653 -1.55 -20.64 44.01
C PRO A 653 -2.07 -20.98 42.61
N TYR A 654 -3.35 -21.05 42.49
CA TYR A 654 -4.04 -21.18 41.22
C TYR A 654 -3.48 -20.15 40.21
N GLY A 655 -2.85 -20.65 39.15
CA GLY A 655 -2.34 -19.77 38.05
C GLY A 655 -0.84 -19.57 37.95
N ASP A 656 0.00 -20.27 38.76
CA ASP A 656 1.45 -20.22 38.58
C ASP A 656 1.88 -21.05 37.34
N SER A 657 1.93 -20.40 36.18
CA SER A 657 2.36 -20.99 34.94
C SER A 657 3.85 -21.32 34.86
N THR A 658 4.64 -20.92 35.85
CA THR A 658 6.10 -21.15 35.88
C THR A 658 6.46 -22.61 36.08
N LEU A 659 5.55 -23.39 36.60
CA LEU A 659 5.77 -24.82 36.88
C LEU A 659 5.29 -25.75 35.75
N GLY A 660 4.70 -25.24 34.66
CA GLY A 660 4.25 -26.04 33.53
C GLY A 660 3.16 -27.04 33.86
N GLN A 661 2.31 -26.73 34.82
CA GLN A 661 1.23 -27.56 35.33
C GLN A 661 -0.06 -27.22 34.56
N SER A 662 -0.80 -28.25 34.17
CA SER A 662 -2.18 -28.08 33.73
C SER A 662 -3.10 -28.27 34.92
N TYR A 663 -3.79 -27.22 35.33
CA TYR A 663 -4.89 -27.31 36.31
C TYR A 663 -6.18 -27.66 35.52
N ASP A 664 -7.04 -28.49 36.09
CA ASP A 664 -8.38 -28.56 35.57
C ASP A 664 -9.25 -27.43 36.14
N PHE A 665 -10.39 -27.18 35.51
CA PHE A 665 -11.27 -26.05 35.83
C PHE A 665 -11.86 -26.02 37.21
N ASP A 666 -11.80 -27.13 37.93
CA ASP A 666 -12.33 -27.27 39.27
C ASP A 666 -11.29 -26.93 40.37
N GLY A 667 -10.12 -26.41 39.97
CA GLY A 667 -9.04 -26.12 40.93
C GLY A 667 -8.29 -27.35 41.39
N PHE A 668 -8.35 -28.43 40.60
CA PHE A 668 -7.64 -29.68 40.91
C PHE A 668 -6.36 -29.75 40.07
N ILE A 669 -5.28 -30.13 40.70
CA ILE A 669 -4.03 -30.44 40.02
C ILE A 669 -4.14 -31.85 39.43
N ARG A 670 -4.00 -31.99 38.13
CA ARG A 670 -3.93 -33.33 37.52
C ARG A 670 -2.69 -34.07 37.99
N ASP A 671 -2.88 -35.31 38.39
CA ASP A 671 -1.78 -36.22 38.59
C ASP A 671 -1.32 -36.89 37.30
N PRO A 672 -0.22 -36.40 36.66
CA PRO A 672 0.26 -36.97 35.42
C PRO A 672 0.99 -38.29 35.60
N ARG A 673 1.15 -38.83 36.83
CA ARG A 673 1.88 -40.08 37.12
C ARG A 673 1.13 -41.31 36.66
N GLY A 674 -0.20 -41.21 36.41
CA GLY A 674 -0.93 -42.43 36.57
C GLY A 674 -0.66 -42.99 37.98
N ALA A 675 -0.81 -44.19 38.25
CA ALA A 675 -0.86 -44.74 39.62
C ALA A 675 0.44 -44.72 40.45
N ASN A 676 1.64 -44.43 39.93
CA ASN A 676 2.86 -44.71 40.66
C ASN A 676 4.06 -43.84 40.33
N GLY A 677 4.39 -42.84 41.12
CA GLY A 677 5.74 -42.34 41.14
C GLY A 677 5.93 -40.79 41.13
N PHE A 678 7.18 -40.40 41.29
CA PHE A 678 7.63 -39.00 41.18
C PHE A 678 7.83 -38.59 39.72
N HIS A 679 7.43 -37.41 39.36
CA HIS A 679 7.82 -36.77 38.10
C HIS A 679 9.17 -36.08 38.27
N THR A 680 9.96 -36.13 37.24
CA THR A 680 11.20 -35.38 37.15
C THR A 680 11.03 -34.28 36.13
N LYS A 681 11.20 -33.05 36.55
CA LYS A 681 11.24 -31.87 35.67
C LYS A 681 12.64 -31.29 35.69
N GLN A 682 13.17 -31.01 34.51
CA GLN A 682 14.43 -30.26 34.42
C GLN A 682 14.17 -28.78 34.58
N ILE A 683 14.76 -28.18 35.64
CA ILE A 683 14.72 -26.76 35.93
C ILE A 683 16.00 -26.15 35.40
N PRO A 684 15.93 -25.17 34.52
CA PRO A 684 17.10 -24.45 34.04
C PRO A 684 17.85 -23.78 35.17
N THR A 685 19.15 -23.98 35.24
CA THR A 685 20.05 -23.32 36.23
C THR A 685 21.04 -22.38 35.58
N ALA A 686 21.34 -22.57 34.29
CA ALA A 686 22.16 -21.64 33.53
C ALA A 686 21.71 -21.57 32.08
N TRP A 687 21.99 -20.44 31.44
CA TRP A 687 21.60 -20.13 30.06
C TRP A 687 22.83 -19.84 29.21
N GLY A 688 22.86 -20.41 28.04
CA GLY A 688 23.78 -20.05 26.97
C GLY A 688 23.07 -19.32 25.82
N TYR A 689 23.83 -18.75 24.91
CA TYR A 689 23.30 -18.08 23.74
C TYR A 689 23.91 -18.64 22.47
N LYS A 690 23.08 -19.01 21.49
CA LYS A 690 23.55 -19.33 20.14
C LYS A 690 24.17 -18.09 19.50
N PRO A 691 25.09 -18.23 18.51
CA PRO A 691 25.60 -17.11 17.75
C PRO A 691 24.47 -16.29 17.11
N ALA A 692 24.68 -14.97 16.96
CA ALA A 692 23.73 -14.12 16.25
C ALA A 692 23.58 -14.58 14.79
N ILE A 693 22.35 -14.62 14.30
CA ILE A 693 22.04 -15.03 12.93
C ILE A 693 22.56 -13.94 11.97
N ARG A 694 23.36 -14.36 11.00
CA ARG A 694 23.84 -13.55 9.90
C ARG A 694 23.51 -14.25 8.60
N ARG A 695 23.00 -13.49 7.62
CA ARG A 695 22.68 -14.01 6.28
C ARG A 695 23.26 -13.07 5.23
N SER A 696 23.64 -13.63 4.12
CA SER A 696 24.04 -12.90 2.92
C SER A 696 23.71 -13.72 1.69
N GLY A 697 23.58 -13.06 0.57
CA GLY A 697 23.35 -13.71 -0.70
C GLY A 697 23.37 -12.69 -1.84
N HIS A 698 23.45 -13.21 -3.05
CA HIS A 698 23.41 -12.41 -4.26
C HIS A 698 22.65 -13.13 -5.35
N GLY A 699 22.25 -12.41 -6.38
CA GLY A 699 21.55 -12.97 -7.52
C GLY A 699 21.65 -12.10 -8.76
N PHE A 700 21.58 -12.74 -9.93
CA PHE A 700 21.45 -12.05 -11.21
C PHE A 700 20.09 -12.33 -11.82
N ALA A 701 19.39 -11.29 -12.28
CA ALA A 701 18.05 -11.29 -12.82
C ALA A 701 18.07 -10.76 -14.26
N PRO A 702 18.03 -11.61 -15.30
CA PRO A 702 17.94 -11.20 -16.68
C PRO A 702 16.55 -10.65 -17.03
N TYR A 703 16.53 -9.80 -18.08
CA TYR A 703 15.35 -9.17 -18.65
C TYR A 703 15.43 -9.19 -20.16
N ALA A 704 14.31 -9.47 -20.83
CA ALA A 704 14.17 -9.35 -22.27
C ALA A 704 12.73 -8.93 -22.63
N GLU A 705 12.59 -8.04 -23.59
CA GLU A 705 11.31 -7.61 -24.14
C GLU A 705 11.41 -7.42 -25.65
N ALA A 706 10.39 -7.88 -26.37
CA ALA A 706 10.17 -7.58 -27.76
C ALA A 706 8.83 -6.88 -27.93
N ARG A 707 8.83 -5.76 -28.63
CA ARG A 707 7.64 -4.99 -28.95
C ARG A 707 7.50 -4.87 -30.45
N PHE A 708 6.31 -5.18 -30.97
CA PHE A 708 5.92 -5.15 -32.35
C PHE A 708 4.87 -4.06 -32.55
N ASN A 709 5.28 -2.90 -33.07
CA ASN A 709 4.39 -1.76 -33.32
C ASN A 709 3.65 -1.99 -34.63
N LEU A 710 2.33 -1.97 -34.62
CA LEU A 710 1.47 -1.94 -35.78
C LEU A 710 1.32 -0.51 -36.29
N ASP A 711 1.28 0.44 -35.37
CA ASP A 711 1.36 1.87 -35.61
C ASP A 711 1.92 2.55 -34.32
N ALA A 712 1.94 3.90 -34.29
CA ALA A 712 2.51 4.65 -33.17
C ALA A 712 1.89 4.33 -31.79
N ASP A 713 0.61 3.98 -31.79
CA ASP A 713 -0.18 3.78 -30.56
C ASP A 713 -0.83 2.39 -30.47
N THR A 714 -0.42 1.45 -31.33
CA THR A 714 -0.93 0.07 -31.34
C THR A 714 0.21 -0.93 -31.43
N PHE A 715 0.31 -1.85 -30.49
CA PHE A 715 1.42 -2.81 -30.49
C PHE A 715 1.10 -4.10 -29.73
N PHE A 716 1.85 -5.14 -30.07
CA PHE A 716 2.01 -6.36 -29.27
C PHE A 716 3.35 -6.33 -28.53
N TYR A 717 3.40 -6.95 -27.36
CA TYR A 717 4.65 -7.14 -26.64
C TYR A 717 4.77 -8.51 -26.00
N VAL A 718 5.99 -8.97 -25.86
CA VAL A 718 6.38 -10.16 -25.10
C VAL A 718 7.51 -9.75 -24.17
N LYS A 719 7.30 -9.88 -22.87
CA LYS A 719 8.26 -9.52 -21.82
C LYS A 719 8.59 -10.73 -20.97
N TYR A 720 9.87 -11.01 -20.81
CA TYR A 720 10.40 -11.94 -19.84
C TYR A 720 11.28 -11.20 -18.84
N ALA A 721 11.03 -11.38 -17.55
CA ALA A 721 11.81 -10.74 -16.50
C ALA A 721 12.04 -11.72 -15.36
N GLN A 722 13.27 -11.81 -14.88
CA GLN A 722 13.54 -12.43 -13.60
C GLN A 722 13.64 -11.38 -12.50
N GLY A 723 13.31 -11.79 -11.27
CA GLY A 723 13.49 -10.97 -10.08
C GLY A 723 13.98 -11.83 -8.92
N TRP A 724 14.80 -11.25 -8.07
CA TRP A 724 15.21 -11.85 -6.81
C TRP A 724 14.67 -11.03 -5.66
N LYS A 725 13.96 -11.66 -4.74
CA LYS A 725 13.61 -11.06 -3.46
C LYS A 725 14.50 -11.66 -2.38
N MET A 726 15.36 -10.84 -1.85
CA MET A 726 16.20 -11.20 -0.71
C MET A 726 15.36 -11.20 0.57
N PRO A 727 15.59 -12.14 1.51
CA PRO A 727 14.84 -12.18 2.75
C PRO A 727 14.80 -10.82 3.45
N SER A 728 13.62 -10.40 3.88
CA SER A 728 13.42 -9.17 4.64
C SER A 728 14.07 -9.27 6.02
N LEU A 729 14.19 -8.15 6.71
CA LEU A 729 14.68 -8.16 8.09
C LEU A 729 13.73 -9.00 8.98
N PHE A 730 12.43 -8.91 8.73
CA PHE A 730 11.43 -9.70 9.44
C PHE A 730 11.62 -11.22 9.23
N GLU A 731 11.84 -11.66 8.01
CA GLU A 731 12.02 -13.07 7.67
C GLU A 731 13.37 -13.62 8.14
N SER A 732 14.36 -12.76 8.35
CA SER A 732 15.74 -13.14 8.67
C SER A 732 16.08 -13.11 10.15
N THR A 733 15.21 -12.54 11.00
CA THR A 733 15.54 -12.26 12.40
C THR A 733 14.47 -12.77 13.35
N LEU A 734 14.87 -13.03 14.60
CA LEU A 734 13.97 -13.32 15.69
C LEU A 734 13.22 -12.05 16.12
N GLY A 735 11.99 -12.18 16.52
CA GLY A 735 11.27 -11.09 17.17
C GLY A 735 9.79 -11.03 16.90
N ASN A 736 9.02 -10.71 17.92
CA ASN A 736 7.57 -10.50 17.97
C ASN A 736 6.72 -11.60 17.33
N SER A 737 7.29 -12.75 17.05
CA SER A 737 6.67 -13.86 16.36
C SER A 737 7.02 -15.16 17.04
N THR A 738 6.07 -16.06 17.10
CA THR A 738 6.32 -17.46 17.44
C THR A 738 7.08 -18.20 16.33
N SER A 739 7.28 -17.53 15.17
CA SER A 739 7.97 -18.13 14.02
C SER A 739 9.45 -17.73 14.02
N ALA A 740 10.32 -18.73 14.09
CA ALA A 740 11.77 -18.56 13.93
C ALA A 740 12.16 -18.81 12.46
N PRO A 741 13.12 -18.05 11.90
CA PRO A 741 13.62 -18.36 10.57
C PRO A 741 14.46 -19.65 10.57
N VAL A 742 14.25 -20.51 9.56
CA VAL A 742 15.13 -21.68 9.36
C VAL A 742 16.56 -21.24 9.04
N ALA A 743 17.53 -22.11 9.34
CA ALA A 743 18.96 -21.77 9.19
C ALA A 743 19.35 -21.51 7.72
N ASP A 744 18.78 -22.24 6.79
CA ASP A 744 19.08 -22.25 5.36
C ASP A 744 18.05 -21.52 4.48
N LEU A 745 17.34 -20.55 5.06
CA LEU A 745 16.35 -19.73 4.34
C LEU A 745 16.97 -19.10 3.07
N LYS A 746 16.37 -19.42 1.93
CA LYS A 746 16.86 -19.01 0.60
C LYS A 746 16.14 -17.79 0.09
N PRO A 747 16.77 -16.94 -0.76
CA PRO A 747 16.07 -15.91 -1.52
C PRO A 747 15.03 -16.50 -2.47
N GLU A 748 13.93 -15.74 -2.69
CA GLU A 748 12.94 -16.06 -3.71
C GLU A 748 13.44 -15.65 -5.09
N LYS A 749 13.13 -16.45 -6.10
CA LYS A 749 13.41 -16.16 -7.50
C LYS A 749 12.15 -16.24 -8.33
N ASN A 750 11.68 -15.10 -8.86
CA ASN A 750 10.54 -15.05 -9.77
C ASN A 750 10.99 -15.09 -11.23
N ARG A 751 10.36 -15.94 -12.04
CA ARG A 751 10.40 -15.96 -13.49
C ARG A 751 9.06 -15.46 -14.00
N SER A 752 9.02 -14.24 -14.50
CA SER A 752 7.81 -13.56 -14.92
C SER A 752 7.70 -13.47 -16.42
N TRP A 753 6.55 -13.82 -16.97
CA TRP A 753 6.14 -13.59 -18.35
C TRP A 753 4.96 -12.63 -18.37
N ASP A 754 4.97 -11.70 -19.31
CA ASP A 754 3.88 -10.76 -19.57
C ASP A 754 3.76 -10.59 -21.10
N ILE A 755 2.64 -11.01 -21.67
CA ILE A 755 2.38 -11.00 -23.10
C ILE A 755 1.09 -10.24 -23.32
N GLY A 756 1.12 -9.19 -24.12
CA GLY A 756 -0.06 -8.35 -24.25
C GLY A 756 -0.17 -7.62 -25.58
N PHE A 757 -1.35 -7.04 -25.73
CA PHE A 757 -1.72 -6.14 -26.80
C PHE A 757 -2.19 -4.83 -26.21
N SER A 758 -1.80 -3.71 -26.82
CA SER A 758 -2.17 -2.36 -26.38
C SER A 758 -2.59 -1.51 -27.57
N LEU A 759 -3.62 -0.73 -27.37
CA LEU A 759 -4.21 0.18 -28.35
C LEU A 759 -4.56 1.49 -27.63
N LEU A 760 -4.15 2.61 -28.23
CA LEU A 760 -4.56 3.95 -27.82
C LEU A 760 -4.95 4.73 -29.05
N LYS A 761 -6.20 5.12 -29.20
CA LYS A 761 -6.71 5.87 -30.34
C LYS A 761 -7.46 7.11 -29.91
N GLN A 762 -7.32 8.16 -30.69
CA GLN A 762 -8.05 9.42 -30.55
C GLN A 762 -8.82 9.65 -31.82
N ASP A 763 -9.91 10.39 -31.71
CA ASP A 763 -10.76 10.77 -32.86
C ASP A 763 -11.22 9.56 -33.69
N LEU A 764 -11.61 8.46 -32.99
CA LEU A 764 -11.95 7.20 -33.65
C LEU A 764 -13.37 7.19 -34.22
N TRP A 765 -14.35 7.65 -33.44
CA TRP A 765 -15.76 7.72 -33.81
C TRP A 765 -16.32 9.13 -33.79
N ARG A 766 -15.72 10.03 -33.00
CA ARG A 766 -16.11 11.43 -32.83
C ARG A 766 -14.85 12.26 -32.57
N ASP A 767 -14.87 13.53 -33.04
CA ASP A 767 -13.80 14.47 -32.72
C ASP A 767 -13.65 14.64 -31.19
N GLY A 768 -12.45 14.46 -30.69
CA GLY A 768 -12.11 14.56 -29.29
C GLY A 768 -12.42 13.29 -28.46
N ASP A 769 -12.85 12.18 -29.06
CA ASP A 769 -12.98 10.94 -28.32
C ASP A 769 -11.63 10.25 -28.13
N ARG A 770 -11.57 9.38 -27.12
CA ARG A 770 -10.37 8.62 -26.77
C ARG A 770 -10.76 7.19 -26.42
N LEU A 771 -10.16 6.23 -27.10
CA LEU A 771 -10.22 4.81 -26.77
C LEU A 771 -8.84 4.32 -26.32
N ALA A 772 -8.78 3.78 -25.11
CA ALA A 772 -7.62 3.10 -24.58
C ALA A 772 -7.97 1.65 -24.27
N PHE A 773 -7.14 0.69 -24.69
CA PHE A 773 -7.39 -0.72 -24.49
C PHE A 773 -6.07 -1.45 -24.31
N LYS A 774 -5.98 -2.29 -23.27
CA LYS A 774 -4.85 -3.17 -23.04
C LYS A 774 -5.32 -4.50 -22.48
N VAL A 775 -4.87 -5.58 -23.09
CA VAL A 775 -5.07 -6.95 -22.58
C VAL A 775 -3.72 -7.64 -22.44
N ALA A 776 -3.53 -8.38 -21.35
CA ALA A 776 -2.30 -9.09 -21.09
C ALA A 776 -2.56 -10.45 -20.46
N TRP A 777 -1.79 -11.45 -20.85
CA TRP A 777 -1.58 -12.68 -20.11
C TRP A 777 -0.29 -12.58 -19.31
N PHE A 778 -0.34 -13.03 -18.06
CA PHE A 778 0.84 -13.06 -17.20
C PHE A 778 1.05 -14.42 -16.56
N LYS A 779 2.30 -14.72 -16.23
CA LYS A 779 2.70 -15.84 -15.37
C LYS A 779 3.87 -15.42 -14.50
N ASN A 780 3.72 -15.61 -13.19
CA ASN A 780 4.79 -15.53 -12.20
C ASN A 780 5.06 -16.94 -11.67
N ASP A 781 6.31 -17.35 -11.67
CA ASP A 781 6.77 -18.67 -11.25
C ASP A 781 7.91 -18.46 -10.24
N ILE A 782 7.59 -18.59 -8.95
CA ILE A 782 8.45 -18.18 -7.85
C ILE A 782 9.04 -19.43 -7.19
N ASP A 783 10.33 -19.66 -7.42
CA ASP A 783 11.10 -20.70 -6.73
C ASP A 783 11.47 -20.21 -5.32
N ASN A 784 11.50 -21.12 -4.36
CA ASN A 784 11.83 -20.90 -2.96
C ASN A 784 10.95 -19.78 -2.31
N ALA A 785 9.66 -19.73 -2.61
CA ALA A 785 8.78 -18.72 -2.04
C ALA A 785 8.80 -18.81 -0.51
N ILE A 786 9.10 -17.69 0.15
CA ILE A 786 9.23 -17.63 1.60
C ILE A 786 7.84 -17.56 2.22
N THR A 787 7.57 -18.49 3.14
CA THR A 787 6.31 -18.61 3.82
C THR A 787 6.50 -19.01 5.28
N ARG A 788 5.43 -19.37 5.93
CA ARG A 788 5.44 -19.96 7.27
C ARG A 788 5.06 -21.44 7.19
N ARG A 789 5.74 -22.25 7.96
CA ARG A 789 5.46 -23.66 8.19
C ARG A 789 5.13 -23.90 9.66
N PHE A 790 4.12 -24.71 9.92
CA PHE A 790 3.83 -25.23 11.24
C PHE A 790 4.47 -26.61 11.42
N ASP A 791 5.06 -26.84 12.55
CA ASP A 791 5.63 -28.11 12.96
C ASP A 791 4.82 -28.65 14.14
N SER A 792 4.01 -29.68 13.89
CA SER A 792 3.12 -30.29 14.90
C SER A 792 3.88 -31.01 16.00
N SER A 793 5.11 -31.49 15.73
CA SER A 793 5.93 -32.20 16.73
C SER A 793 6.44 -31.27 17.82
N ASN A 794 6.72 -30.03 17.48
CA ASN A 794 7.26 -29.02 18.39
C ASN A 794 6.23 -27.90 18.72
N TRP A 795 5.05 -27.95 18.14
CA TRP A 795 4.03 -26.89 18.23
C TRP A 795 4.60 -25.50 17.89
N ALA A 796 5.49 -25.45 16.91
CA ALA A 796 6.21 -24.23 16.55
C ALA A 796 5.99 -23.85 15.10
N PHE A 797 6.07 -22.54 14.84
CA PHE A 797 6.05 -21.99 13.50
C PHE A 797 7.48 -21.62 13.07
N TYR A 798 7.79 -21.88 11.81
CA TYR A 798 9.06 -21.51 11.19
C TYR A 798 8.81 -20.68 9.94
N VAL A 799 9.64 -19.65 9.74
CA VAL A 799 9.76 -19.01 8.43
C VAL A 799 10.65 -19.89 7.57
N ASP A 800 10.10 -20.38 6.48
CA ASP A 800 10.70 -21.41 5.63
C ASP A 800 10.35 -21.17 4.15
N ASN A 801 11.04 -21.82 3.24
CA ASN A 801 10.73 -21.80 1.82
C ASN A 801 9.78 -22.94 1.45
N VAL A 802 8.84 -22.68 0.54
CA VAL A 802 8.22 -23.74 -0.27
C VAL A 802 8.97 -23.90 -1.59
N ASP A 803 8.88 -25.08 -2.21
CA ASP A 803 9.61 -25.36 -3.45
C ASP A 803 9.26 -24.36 -4.55
N ASN A 804 7.95 -24.13 -4.77
CA ASN A 804 7.48 -23.24 -5.83
C ASN A 804 6.08 -22.67 -5.53
N TYR A 805 5.86 -21.41 -5.96
CA TYR A 805 4.55 -20.76 -6.02
C TYR A 805 4.32 -20.19 -7.40
N THR A 806 3.29 -20.66 -8.11
CA THR A 806 2.95 -20.19 -9.46
C THR A 806 1.61 -19.48 -9.47
N VAL A 807 1.58 -18.27 -10.06
CA VAL A 807 0.35 -17.51 -10.35
C VAL A 807 0.32 -17.12 -11.82
N SER A 808 -0.79 -17.38 -12.49
CA SER A 808 -1.00 -16.96 -13.89
C SER A 808 -2.45 -16.52 -14.14
N GLY A 809 -2.64 -15.68 -15.15
CA GLY A 809 -3.96 -15.18 -15.45
C GLY A 809 -3.99 -14.18 -16.60
N TYR A 810 -5.11 -13.52 -16.73
CA TYR A 810 -5.38 -12.48 -17.74
C TYR A 810 -5.80 -11.19 -17.07
N GLU A 811 -5.40 -10.07 -17.65
CA GLU A 811 -5.78 -8.72 -17.22
C GLU A 811 -6.30 -7.94 -18.44
N LEU A 812 -7.39 -7.22 -18.23
CA LEU A 812 -7.98 -6.29 -19.18
C LEU A 812 -8.09 -4.92 -18.54
N GLN A 813 -7.63 -3.90 -19.23
CA GLN A 813 -7.81 -2.49 -18.87
C GLN A 813 -8.26 -1.73 -20.11
N SER A 814 -9.40 -1.05 -20.03
CA SER A 814 -9.98 -0.30 -21.15
C SER A 814 -10.66 0.96 -20.64
N GLY A 815 -10.61 2.02 -21.41
CA GLY A 815 -11.32 3.26 -21.18
C GLY A 815 -11.79 3.87 -22.49
N TYR A 816 -13.04 4.29 -22.56
CA TYR A 816 -13.58 5.08 -23.64
C TYR A 816 -14.14 6.39 -23.09
N ASP A 817 -13.66 7.50 -23.61
CA ASP A 817 -14.11 8.84 -23.25
C ASP A 817 -14.61 9.58 -24.47
N ALA A 818 -15.91 9.86 -24.54
CA ALA A 818 -16.57 10.59 -25.62
C ALA A 818 -16.72 12.11 -25.28
N GLY A 819 -16.00 12.59 -24.26
CA GLY A 819 -16.09 13.97 -23.77
C GLY A 819 -17.28 14.20 -22.84
N ILE A 820 -18.48 13.87 -23.26
CA ILE A 820 -19.73 13.99 -22.47
C ILE A 820 -19.96 12.78 -21.56
N ALA A 821 -19.55 11.60 -22.00
CA ALA A 821 -19.71 10.34 -21.26
C ALA A 821 -18.44 9.53 -21.34
N TYR A 822 -18.16 8.74 -20.33
CA TYR A 822 -17.02 7.85 -20.30
C TYR A 822 -17.34 6.52 -19.62
N LEU A 823 -16.62 5.51 -20.05
CA LEU A 823 -16.67 4.16 -19.51
C LEU A 823 -15.25 3.67 -19.24
N ASP A 824 -14.95 3.34 -17.99
CA ASP A 824 -13.73 2.63 -17.62
C ASP A 824 -14.07 1.19 -17.25
N LEU A 825 -13.29 0.25 -17.75
CA LEU A 825 -13.45 -1.18 -17.49
C LEU A 825 -12.09 -1.78 -17.15
N SER A 826 -12.00 -2.45 -16.01
CA SER A 826 -10.85 -3.28 -15.66
C SER A 826 -11.30 -4.66 -15.19
N ALA A 827 -10.59 -5.70 -15.61
CA ALA A 827 -10.88 -7.06 -15.21
C ALA A 827 -9.59 -7.85 -15.02
N SER A 828 -9.57 -8.72 -14.03
CA SER A 828 -8.52 -9.72 -13.84
C SER A 828 -9.16 -11.10 -13.66
N TYR A 829 -8.54 -12.11 -14.28
CA TYR A 829 -8.91 -13.51 -14.13
C TYR A 829 -7.67 -14.32 -13.80
N TYR A 830 -7.68 -15.04 -12.68
CA TYR A 830 -6.59 -15.89 -12.26
C TYR A 830 -6.87 -17.33 -12.70
N GLN A 831 -6.08 -17.79 -13.65
CA GLN A 831 -6.17 -19.14 -14.19
C GLN A 831 -5.60 -20.16 -13.21
N ARG A 832 -4.50 -19.78 -12.51
CA ARG A 832 -3.79 -20.63 -11.57
C ARG A 832 -3.23 -19.81 -10.42
N ALA A 833 -3.36 -20.37 -9.21
CA ALA A 833 -2.64 -19.94 -8.00
C ALA A 833 -2.29 -21.23 -7.27
N ARG A 834 -1.03 -21.72 -7.36
CA ARG A 834 -0.64 -23.06 -6.95
C ARG A 834 0.68 -23.06 -6.21
N THR A 835 0.72 -23.78 -5.10
CA THR A 835 1.91 -23.97 -4.28
C THR A 835 2.35 -25.42 -4.34
N CYS A 836 3.63 -25.65 -4.62
CA CYS A 836 4.26 -26.97 -4.55
C CYS A 836 5.27 -27.00 -3.39
N ASP A 837 5.19 -28.03 -2.55
CA ASP A 837 6.14 -28.31 -1.47
C ASP A 837 6.06 -29.80 -1.08
N ALA A 838 6.93 -30.60 -1.68
CA ALA A 838 6.96 -32.05 -1.47
C ALA A 838 7.27 -32.42 -0.01
N ALA A 839 8.12 -31.63 0.67
CA ALA A 839 8.48 -31.88 2.06
C ALA A 839 7.30 -31.63 3.01
N THR A 840 6.55 -30.54 2.81
CA THR A 840 5.33 -30.27 3.59
C THR A 840 4.24 -31.31 3.31
N ALA A 841 3.99 -31.66 2.05
CA ALA A 841 3.02 -32.67 1.69
C ALA A 841 3.35 -34.02 2.32
N LYS A 842 4.62 -34.42 2.28
CA LYS A 842 5.09 -35.65 2.93
C LYS A 842 4.82 -35.64 4.43
N ARG A 843 5.17 -34.55 5.14
CA ARG A 843 4.89 -34.42 6.59
C ARG A 843 3.40 -34.54 6.91
N LEU A 844 2.54 -33.93 6.11
CA LEU A 844 1.09 -34.02 6.29
C LEU A 844 0.57 -35.43 6.08
N ARG A 845 1.09 -36.17 5.10
CA ARG A 845 0.74 -37.57 4.85
C ARG A 845 1.24 -38.53 5.94
N GLU A 846 2.38 -38.22 6.55
CA GLU A 846 3.02 -39.03 7.58
C GLU A 846 2.58 -38.65 9.01
N ASP A 847 1.72 -37.65 9.17
CA ASP A 847 1.17 -37.26 10.46
C ASP A 847 0.40 -38.43 11.07
N PRO A 848 0.58 -38.76 12.35
CA PRO A 848 -0.12 -39.88 13.01
C PRO A 848 -1.66 -39.87 12.86
N TYR A 849 -2.21 -38.67 12.70
CA TYR A 849 -3.64 -38.44 12.53
C TYR A 849 -4.06 -38.19 11.07
N ALA A 850 -3.15 -38.37 10.11
CA ALA A 850 -3.38 -38.04 8.70
C ALA A 850 -4.64 -38.71 8.12
N LYS A 851 -4.88 -39.97 8.40
CA LYS A 851 -6.08 -40.67 7.94
C LYS A 851 -7.36 -40.11 8.52
N TRP A 852 -7.35 -39.77 9.80
CA TRP A 852 -8.52 -39.19 10.46
C TRP A 852 -8.79 -37.79 9.94
N SER A 853 -7.74 -36.99 9.68
CA SER A 853 -7.81 -35.62 9.16
C SER A 853 -7.91 -35.59 7.64
N LYS A 854 -7.95 -36.74 6.95
CA LYS A 854 -7.92 -36.85 5.46
C LYS A 854 -6.71 -36.16 4.82
N LEU A 855 -5.58 -36.14 5.51
CA LEU A 855 -4.31 -35.56 5.03
C LEU A 855 -3.40 -36.59 4.38
N ASP A 856 -3.70 -37.88 4.51
CA ASP A 856 -2.93 -39.00 3.96
C ASP A 856 -2.86 -38.99 2.41
N THR A 857 -3.76 -38.27 1.76
CA THR A 857 -3.81 -38.06 0.31
C THR A 857 -3.31 -36.70 -0.15
N THR A 858 -2.68 -35.89 0.71
CA THR A 858 -2.19 -34.54 0.39
C THR A 858 -1.25 -34.60 -0.81
N PRO A 859 -1.53 -33.91 -1.93
CA PRO A 859 -0.64 -33.88 -3.08
C PRO A 859 0.56 -32.94 -2.84
N ASP A 860 1.66 -33.18 -3.56
CA ASP A 860 2.87 -32.33 -3.45
C ASP A 860 2.65 -30.89 -3.94
N CYS A 861 1.64 -30.68 -4.80
CA CYS A 861 1.22 -29.39 -5.28
C CYS A 861 -0.26 -29.17 -4.98
N VAL A 862 -0.61 -28.06 -4.34
CA VAL A 862 -1.99 -27.71 -3.96
C VAL A 862 -2.38 -26.36 -4.56
N ASP A 863 -3.62 -26.23 -4.97
CA ASP A 863 -4.15 -24.92 -5.38
C ASP A 863 -4.34 -24.03 -4.13
N GLY A 864 -4.02 -22.75 -4.26
CA GLY A 864 -3.99 -21.81 -3.15
C GLY A 864 -2.70 -21.90 -2.33
N GLY A 865 -2.62 -22.87 -1.44
CA GLY A 865 -1.47 -23.09 -0.57
C GLY A 865 -1.83 -24.01 0.60
N PHE A 866 -0.85 -24.50 1.31
CA PHE A 866 -1.04 -25.28 2.53
C PHE A 866 -1.63 -24.41 3.64
N GLY A 867 -2.47 -24.97 4.49
CA GLY A 867 -3.30 -24.23 5.45
C GLY A 867 -2.58 -23.28 6.42
N THR A 868 -1.32 -23.54 6.74
CA THR A 868 -0.51 -22.67 7.62
C THR A 868 0.40 -21.70 6.88
N SER A 869 0.38 -21.75 5.54
CA SER A 869 1.23 -20.93 4.67
C SER A 869 0.71 -19.51 4.55
N PHE A 870 1.61 -18.51 4.56
CA PHE A 870 1.26 -17.13 4.22
C PHE A 870 0.75 -16.98 2.78
N VAL A 871 1.23 -17.83 1.87
CA VAL A 871 0.81 -17.83 0.46
C VAL A 871 -0.70 -18.07 0.33
N ASN A 872 -1.26 -18.94 1.17
CA ASN A 872 -2.71 -19.22 1.16
C ASN A 872 -3.54 -17.93 1.41
N ALA A 873 -3.03 -17.04 2.27
CA ALA A 873 -3.67 -15.79 2.62
C ALA A 873 -3.56 -14.68 1.55
N GLN A 874 -2.67 -14.85 0.59
CA GLN A 874 -2.33 -13.83 -0.41
C GLN A 874 -3.02 -14.07 -1.76
N ASN A 875 -3.76 -15.17 -1.90
CA ASN A 875 -4.44 -15.51 -3.13
C ASN A 875 -5.60 -14.55 -3.44
N PRO A 876 -5.58 -13.88 -4.59
CA PRO A 876 -6.64 -12.97 -4.96
C PRO A 876 -7.94 -13.71 -5.31
N PRO A 877 -9.07 -13.02 -5.44
CA PRO A 877 -10.29 -13.60 -6.00
C PRO A 877 -10.03 -14.22 -7.37
N LYS A 878 -10.76 -15.28 -7.73
CA LYS A 878 -10.60 -15.95 -9.02
C LYS A 878 -10.75 -15.00 -10.20
N TYR A 879 -11.68 -14.05 -10.09
CA TYR A 879 -11.78 -12.91 -11.01
C TYR A 879 -12.37 -11.70 -10.31
N SER A 880 -11.95 -10.52 -10.77
CA SER A 880 -12.44 -9.23 -10.33
C SER A 880 -12.78 -8.39 -11.56
N ILE A 881 -13.91 -7.69 -11.50
CA ILE A 881 -14.38 -6.82 -12.59
C ILE A 881 -14.78 -5.48 -11.98
N HIS A 882 -14.18 -4.42 -12.49
CA HIS A 882 -14.51 -3.06 -12.08
C HIS A 882 -14.97 -2.28 -13.31
N SER A 883 -16.07 -1.58 -13.19
CA SER A 883 -16.59 -0.71 -14.26
C SER A 883 -17.05 0.61 -13.67
N THR A 884 -16.69 1.71 -14.32
CA THR A 884 -17.15 3.06 -14.00
C THR A 884 -17.82 3.64 -15.23
N LEU A 885 -19.09 4.00 -15.10
CA LEU A 885 -19.83 4.72 -16.12
C LEU A 885 -20.12 6.11 -15.58
N GLY A 886 -19.71 7.13 -16.32
CA GLY A 886 -19.92 8.52 -15.92
C GLY A 886 -20.36 9.42 -17.06
N VAL A 887 -20.95 10.55 -16.68
CA VAL A 887 -21.40 11.60 -17.59
C VAL A 887 -20.98 12.97 -17.04
N ARG A 888 -20.64 13.87 -17.97
CA ARG A 888 -20.30 15.25 -17.71
C ARG A 888 -21.38 16.16 -18.32
N LEU A 889 -22.05 16.90 -17.48
CA LEU A 889 -23.18 17.74 -17.84
C LEU A 889 -22.89 19.21 -17.51
N PHE A 890 -23.72 20.13 -18.06
CA PHE A 890 -23.62 21.58 -17.80
C PHE A 890 -22.21 22.12 -18.08
N ASP A 891 -21.72 21.94 -19.29
CA ASP A 891 -20.37 22.30 -19.70
C ASP A 891 -19.29 21.72 -18.79
N LYS A 892 -19.47 20.44 -18.45
CA LYS A 892 -18.58 19.65 -17.57
C LYS A 892 -18.52 20.13 -16.10
N ARG A 893 -19.42 21.04 -15.68
CA ARG A 893 -19.51 21.47 -14.28
C ARG A 893 -20.02 20.38 -13.36
N LEU A 894 -20.84 19.48 -13.86
CA LEU A 894 -21.28 18.28 -13.14
C LEU A 894 -20.61 17.04 -13.75
N ASP A 895 -19.76 16.38 -12.99
CA ASP A 895 -19.21 15.07 -13.31
C ASP A 895 -19.86 14.06 -12.34
N THR A 896 -20.64 13.14 -12.85
CA THR A 896 -21.34 12.14 -12.01
C THR A 896 -21.33 10.77 -12.67
N GLY A 897 -21.33 9.73 -11.85
CA GLY A 897 -21.29 8.37 -12.36
C GLY A 897 -21.46 7.31 -11.29
N ILE A 898 -21.48 6.08 -11.74
CA ILE A 898 -21.60 4.89 -10.91
C ILE A 898 -20.43 3.96 -11.16
N ARG A 899 -19.82 3.45 -10.09
CA ARG A 899 -18.81 2.40 -10.12
C ARG A 899 -19.43 1.11 -9.63
N ARG A 900 -19.18 0.02 -10.34
CA ARG A 900 -19.43 -1.34 -9.88
C ARG A 900 -18.12 -2.06 -9.66
N THR A 901 -17.90 -2.55 -8.45
CA THR A 901 -16.79 -3.42 -8.07
C THR A 901 -17.32 -4.81 -7.81
N TYR A 902 -16.90 -5.80 -8.59
CA TYR A 902 -17.28 -7.19 -8.40
C TYR A 902 -16.04 -8.04 -8.15
N ASN A 903 -16.05 -8.81 -7.07
CA ASN A 903 -15.07 -9.83 -6.76
C ASN A 903 -15.77 -11.19 -6.64
N SER A 904 -15.21 -12.22 -7.28
CA SER A 904 -15.64 -13.60 -7.09
C SER A 904 -15.19 -14.13 -5.74
N GLY A 905 -15.54 -15.34 -5.41
CA GLY A 905 -14.92 -16.11 -4.31
C GLY A 905 -13.43 -16.37 -4.56
N PRO A 906 -12.76 -17.05 -3.62
CA PRO A 906 -11.35 -17.42 -3.72
C PRO A 906 -11.00 -18.20 -4.98
N THR A 907 -9.72 -18.19 -5.36
CA THR A 907 -9.20 -18.92 -6.54
C THR A 907 -9.24 -20.44 -6.40
N HIS A 908 -9.30 -20.97 -5.19
CA HIS A 908 -9.25 -22.38 -4.87
C HIS A 908 -10.43 -22.81 -3.99
N GLU A 909 -10.69 -24.12 -3.97
CA GLU A 909 -11.68 -24.71 -3.09
C GLU A 909 -11.17 -24.69 -1.64
N LEU A 910 -11.99 -24.19 -0.72
CA LEU A 910 -11.64 -24.06 0.71
C LEU A 910 -11.91 -25.33 1.53
N ASP A 911 -12.56 -26.33 0.95
CA ASP A 911 -12.99 -27.55 1.62
C ASP A 911 -11.91 -28.65 1.69
N LYS A 912 -10.78 -28.44 1.04
CA LYS A 912 -9.70 -29.43 1.06
C LYS A 912 -8.94 -29.42 2.39
N PRO A 913 -8.72 -30.57 3.02
CA PRO A 913 -8.06 -30.67 4.33
C PRO A 913 -6.69 -29.99 4.38
N TRP A 914 -5.90 -30.13 3.33
CA TRP A 914 -4.56 -29.53 3.25
C TRP A 914 -4.55 -27.99 3.12
N ASN A 915 -5.68 -27.36 2.72
CA ASN A 915 -5.82 -25.91 2.67
C ASN A 915 -6.34 -25.34 4.01
N THR A 916 -7.05 -26.15 4.79
CA THR A 916 -7.74 -25.72 6.01
C THR A 916 -7.00 -26.10 7.29
N THR A 917 -5.97 -26.94 7.19
CA THR A 917 -5.19 -27.37 8.37
C THR A 917 -4.45 -26.18 8.98
N GLY A 918 -4.79 -25.84 10.22
CA GLY A 918 -4.21 -24.73 10.98
C GLY A 918 -5.07 -23.46 10.96
N SER A 919 -4.58 -22.43 11.61
CA SER A 919 -5.32 -21.19 11.91
C SER A 919 -5.43 -20.18 10.79
N THR A 920 -4.90 -20.46 9.59
CA THR A 920 -4.81 -19.48 8.48
C THR A 920 -6.02 -19.47 7.56
N GLY A 921 -6.96 -20.38 7.72
CA GLY A 921 -8.19 -20.45 6.91
C GLY A 921 -9.14 -19.26 7.10
N LEU A 922 -8.90 -18.44 8.10
CA LEU A 922 -9.69 -17.23 8.40
C LEU A 922 -9.71 -16.18 7.27
N GLN A 923 -8.72 -16.20 6.39
CA GLN A 923 -8.47 -15.15 5.40
C GLN A 923 -9.26 -15.32 4.10
N ASN A 924 -9.99 -16.40 3.97
CA ASN A 924 -10.74 -16.72 2.76
C ASN A 924 -12.26 -16.72 2.98
N ILE A 925 -12.72 -16.11 4.07
CA ILE A 925 -14.14 -16.02 4.41
C ILE A 925 -14.79 -14.85 3.66
N TYR A 926 -14.66 -14.77 2.36
CA TYR A 926 -15.38 -13.80 1.53
C TYR A 926 -16.16 -14.51 0.42
N LEU A 927 -17.34 -13.99 0.14
CA LEU A 927 -18.26 -14.53 -0.87
C LEU A 927 -18.28 -13.63 -2.11
N PRO A 928 -18.65 -14.17 -3.26
CA PRO A 928 -18.85 -13.36 -4.47
C PRO A 928 -19.72 -12.15 -4.18
N THR A 929 -19.21 -10.95 -4.44
CA THR A 929 -19.88 -9.71 -4.02
C THR A 929 -19.74 -8.62 -5.07
N ALA A 930 -20.85 -7.89 -5.29
CA ALA A 930 -20.88 -6.70 -6.12
C ALA A 930 -21.20 -5.48 -5.25
N ILE A 931 -20.30 -4.52 -5.19
CA ILE A 931 -20.48 -3.22 -4.54
C ILE A 931 -20.71 -2.16 -5.59
N TYR A 932 -21.66 -1.26 -5.32
CA TYR A 932 -21.99 -0.13 -6.18
C TYR A 932 -21.77 1.16 -5.44
N ASP A 933 -20.98 2.07 -6.05
CA ASP A 933 -20.69 3.40 -5.53
C ASP A 933 -21.19 4.44 -6.51
N LEU A 934 -21.74 5.53 -5.98
CA LEU A 934 -22.17 6.70 -6.72
C LEU A 934 -21.26 7.87 -6.37
N TYR A 935 -20.90 8.67 -7.36
CA TYR A 935 -20.24 9.95 -7.12
C TYR A 935 -20.90 11.06 -7.93
N ALA A 936 -20.81 12.29 -7.42
CA ALA A 936 -21.20 13.50 -8.11
C ALA A 936 -20.31 14.65 -7.65
N ARG A 937 -19.62 15.27 -8.58
CA ARG A 937 -18.79 16.46 -8.35
C ARG A 937 -19.43 17.62 -9.08
N TRP A 938 -19.77 18.66 -8.33
CA TRP A 938 -20.33 19.90 -8.84
C TRP A 938 -19.37 21.06 -8.65
N GLN A 939 -18.95 21.66 -9.74
CA GLN A 939 -18.12 22.85 -9.73
C GLN A 939 -18.99 24.10 -9.84
N PHE A 940 -19.16 24.81 -8.72
CA PHE A 940 -19.96 26.04 -8.67
C PHE A 940 -19.28 27.20 -9.39
N THR A 941 -17.97 27.31 -9.16
CA THR A 941 -17.06 28.27 -9.80
C THR A 941 -15.76 27.56 -10.16
N PRO A 942 -14.89 28.13 -10.98
CA PRO A 942 -13.57 27.56 -11.22
C PRO A 942 -12.76 27.30 -9.94
N LYS A 943 -13.07 28.01 -8.87
CA LYS A 943 -12.36 27.94 -7.58
C LYS A 943 -13.10 27.19 -6.46
N ALA A 944 -14.32 26.74 -6.67
CA ALA A 944 -15.11 26.07 -5.62
C ALA A 944 -15.91 24.91 -6.17
N GLU A 945 -15.80 23.77 -5.50
CA GLU A 945 -16.48 22.53 -5.87
C GLU A 945 -16.99 21.78 -4.63
N VAL A 946 -18.06 21.01 -4.85
CA VAL A 946 -18.61 20.06 -3.89
C VAL A 946 -18.59 18.67 -4.51
N GLU A 947 -18.21 17.69 -3.73
CA GLU A 947 -18.17 16.30 -4.10
C GLU A 947 -19.05 15.48 -3.15
N LEU A 948 -19.98 14.71 -3.69
CA LEU A 948 -20.80 13.73 -3.01
C LEU A 948 -20.37 12.33 -3.44
N VAL A 949 -20.01 11.48 -2.49
CA VAL A 949 -19.72 10.06 -2.74
C VAL A 949 -20.64 9.22 -1.84
N VAL A 950 -21.35 8.28 -2.45
CA VAL A 950 -22.14 7.27 -1.72
C VAL A 950 -21.51 5.91 -2.01
N SER A 951 -20.74 5.41 -1.07
CA SER A 951 -20.12 4.09 -1.14
C SER A 951 -21.10 3.02 -0.69
N ASN A 952 -21.02 1.81 -1.28
CA ASN A 952 -21.90 0.69 -0.99
C ASN A 952 -23.38 1.09 -1.04
N LEU A 953 -23.83 1.66 -2.16
CA LEU A 953 -25.17 2.22 -2.38
C LEU A 953 -26.30 1.25 -1.98
N ARG A 954 -26.10 -0.05 -2.18
CA ARG A 954 -27.06 -1.11 -1.84
C ARG A 954 -27.02 -1.53 -0.37
N ASN A 955 -26.16 -0.95 0.43
CA ASN A 955 -25.95 -1.34 1.83
C ASN A 955 -25.69 -2.86 2.00
N THR A 956 -24.88 -3.42 1.10
CA THR A 956 -24.57 -4.85 1.06
C THR A 956 -23.69 -5.22 2.25
N TYR A 957 -24.02 -6.29 2.95
CA TYR A 957 -23.16 -6.94 3.94
C TYR A 957 -22.13 -7.79 3.19
N TYR A 958 -20.84 -7.56 3.43
CA TYR A 958 -19.78 -8.28 2.73
C TYR A 958 -18.49 -8.34 3.55
N MET A 959 -17.64 -9.29 3.26
CA MET A 959 -16.26 -9.36 3.73
C MET A 959 -15.33 -8.89 2.61
N ASP A 960 -14.33 -8.07 2.97
CA ASP A 960 -13.30 -7.66 2.02
C ASP A 960 -12.44 -8.86 1.59
N THR A 961 -11.96 -8.84 0.35
CA THR A 961 -10.99 -9.81 -0.13
C THR A 961 -9.64 -9.61 0.56
N LEU A 962 -8.88 -10.67 0.76
CA LEU A 962 -7.56 -10.63 1.43
C LEU A 962 -7.58 -10.02 2.85
N ALA A 963 -8.72 -10.04 3.51
CA ALA A 963 -8.81 -9.63 4.91
C ALA A 963 -8.14 -10.69 5.80
N MET A 964 -7.04 -10.32 6.45
CA MET A 964 -6.35 -11.21 7.39
C MET A 964 -7.14 -11.35 8.70
N SER A 965 -7.91 -10.33 9.06
CA SER A 965 -8.87 -10.36 10.15
C SER A 965 -10.26 -10.24 9.54
N PRO A 966 -11.06 -11.31 9.51
CA PRO A 966 -12.37 -11.29 8.88
C PRO A 966 -13.31 -10.37 9.66
N MET A 967 -13.61 -9.24 9.08
CA MET A 967 -14.58 -8.25 9.54
C MET A 967 -15.45 -7.81 8.37
N PRO A 968 -16.74 -7.55 8.58
CA PRO A 968 -17.56 -7.04 7.50
C PRO A 968 -17.08 -5.67 7.04
N GLY A 969 -17.16 -5.43 5.74
CA GLY A 969 -16.88 -4.13 5.15
C GLY A 969 -17.95 -3.10 5.52
N PRO A 970 -17.65 -1.79 5.33
CA PRO A 970 -18.59 -0.73 5.70
C PRO A 970 -19.89 -0.80 4.90
N GLY A 971 -20.99 -0.53 5.58
CA GLY A 971 -22.30 -0.33 5.01
C GLY A 971 -22.37 0.90 4.11
N ARG A 972 -23.54 1.26 3.65
CA ARG A 972 -23.72 2.47 2.86
C ARG A 972 -23.21 3.68 3.63
N THR A 973 -22.24 4.37 3.04
CA THR A 973 -21.58 5.54 3.62
C THR A 973 -21.69 6.70 2.66
N THR A 974 -22.25 7.81 3.12
CA THR A 974 -22.37 9.06 2.37
C THR A 974 -21.30 10.02 2.85
N ARG A 975 -20.50 10.53 1.91
CA ARG A 975 -19.46 11.52 2.16
C ARG A 975 -19.72 12.78 1.35
N LEU A 976 -19.59 13.92 2.00
CA LEU A 976 -19.69 15.23 1.38
C LEU A 976 -18.38 15.99 1.61
N ASN A 977 -17.69 16.37 0.54
CA ASN A 977 -16.48 17.16 0.58
C ASN A 977 -16.71 18.52 -0.11
N PHE A 978 -16.07 19.54 0.41
CA PHE A 978 -16.01 20.86 -0.19
C PHE A 978 -14.54 21.23 -0.42
N THR A 979 -14.22 21.74 -1.59
CA THR A 979 -12.88 22.23 -1.95
C THR A 979 -12.99 23.68 -2.45
N ALA A 980 -12.12 24.55 -1.91
CA ALA A 980 -11.97 25.92 -2.36
C ALA A 980 -10.51 26.20 -2.71
N ARG A 981 -10.28 26.96 -3.79
CA ARG A 981 -8.97 27.44 -4.25
C ARG A 981 -8.96 28.97 -4.25
N PHE A 982 -7.86 29.58 -3.84
CA PHE A 982 -7.68 31.02 -3.70
C PHE A 982 -6.44 31.51 -4.45
#